data_cca9eeefc57cfde7a64a338c69ca3579
#
_entry.id   cca9eeefc57cfde7a64a338c69ca3579
#
_cell.length_a   1.000
_cell.length_b   1.000
_cell.length_c   1.000
_cell.angle_alpha   90.00
_cell.angle_beta   90.00
_cell.angle_gamma   90.00
#
_symmetry.space_group_name_H-M   'P 1'
#
loop_
_entity.id
_entity.type
_entity.pdbx_description
1 polymer ?
#
loop_
_entity_poly.entity_id
_entity_poly.type
_entity_poly.pdbx_seq_one_letter_code
_entity_poly.pdbx_strand_id
1 'polypeptide(L)'
;MFRYILLFWAVAAAAAASDKPPMSLDEFFDAVEIRNVRVSPDGHAVAIETARADWDNSRYRTDLWLYRDDGRGSLLQLTQSGHDHDPVWSPDGRWIAFLSDRGEPADQVWTISLDGGDPFQITQGEEKVHAFAWSSDSHAIYFATRSAWNQQQDEAYKKKWQDVIEFREAERGDAIAMISVATHAVKPVAVTPWRVKQMEASPDGRMLAFLTDSISERQEDMAAYGIYAVETGSGKVREIVQRPAVPDSMHWAPDSRHIFFSFVNGAVEGNYQDAQPRVYWVEAATRVTRIIRWAKFPGAVTGYAVTSDGGLLVAGRLGTEVQVYREDPHLFVLQPGKPGTYEHISAAAHAGRVAFVHSTLTEPPEVYLGDDVEEAQPITSFNALLAARALPEGRPYRWTADDGVTVEGMLIYPPGKLGAKNLRMLTLIHGGPADADGNHFEADWYQWGSLAATDGWLVFEPNYRGSVGYGDQFTLGIIPHIVSKPGKDILEGVDALVKDGIADPDNLTIGGYSYGGYMTNWLITQTNRFKAAVTGAGAVEHVANWGNDDTTYDDAYFLGGRPWDMMKNYNDEAAIWQINKVRTPTHIVGGADDIRVYVGEQYLLERALHTLGVPVKLLIFPGEGHELDKNPWHGKIKVREELKWIDRPTALH
;
A
#
# COMPACT_ATOMS: atom_id res chain seq x y z
N MET A 1 -60.13 5.94 33.17
CA MET A 1 -58.88 6.32 33.83
C MET A 1 -58.05 5.01 34.01
N PHE A 2 -57.38 4.56 32.96
CA PHE A 2 -56.49 3.39 32.98
C PHE A 2 -55.07 3.83 32.64
N ARG A 3 -54.17 3.69 33.61
CA ARG A 3 -52.74 3.92 33.44
C ARG A 3 -52.09 2.61 32.94
N TYR A 4 -51.52 2.62 31.74
CA TYR A 4 -50.62 1.57 31.27
C TYR A 4 -49.20 1.85 31.78
N ILE A 5 -48.67 0.91 32.58
CA ILE A 5 -47.25 0.88 32.98
C ILE A 5 -46.53 0.05 31.92
N LEU A 6 -45.69 0.69 31.13
CA LEU A 6 -44.74 0.03 30.24
C LEU A 6 -43.50 -0.37 31.03
N LEU A 7 -43.34 -1.66 31.32
CA LEU A 7 -42.08 -2.22 31.83
C LEU A 7 -41.12 -2.38 30.61
N PHE A 8 -40.06 -1.57 30.64
CA PHE A 8 -38.89 -1.82 29.79
C PHE A 8 -38.06 -2.96 30.39
N TRP A 9 -38.06 -4.10 29.73
CA TRP A 9 -37.07 -5.16 29.95
C TRP A 9 -35.79 -4.78 29.22
N ALA A 10 -34.76 -4.36 29.94
CA ALA A 10 -33.41 -4.28 29.43
C ALA A 10 -32.86 -5.72 29.37
N VAL A 11 -32.84 -6.31 28.20
CA VAL A 11 -32.10 -7.55 27.96
C VAL A 11 -30.63 -7.15 27.89
N ALA A 12 -29.88 -7.40 28.95
CA ALA A 12 -28.44 -7.42 28.91
C ALA A 12 -28.04 -8.67 28.12
N ALA A 13 -27.69 -8.50 26.84
CA ALA A 13 -27.00 -9.53 26.09
C ALA A 13 -25.60 -9.65 26.71
N ALA A 14 -25.40 -10.67 27.54
CA ALA A 14 -24.07 -11.13 27.89
C ALA A 14 -23.44 -11.64 26.59
N ALA A 15 -22.43 -10.95 26.07
CA ALA A 15 -21.60 -11.46 25.02
C ALA A 15 -21.00 -12.79 25.50
N ALA A 16 -21.43 -13.90 24.91
CA ALA A 16 -20.78 -15.18 25.12
C ALA A 16 -19.33 -15.03 24.64
N ALA A 17 -18.38 -15.29 25.53
CA ALA A 17 -16.97 -15.39 25.13
C ALA A 17 -16.89 -16.39 23.95
N SER A 18 -16.23 -16.02 22.87
CA SER A 18 -16.02 -16.89 21.73
C SER A 18 -15.31 -18.14 22.21
N ASP A 19 -15.89 -19.33 21.93
CA ASP A 19 -15.23 -20.62 22.21
C ASP A 19 -13.99 -20.85 21.29
N LYS A 20 -13.71 -19.93 20.38
CA LYS A 20 -12.56 -19.98 19.46
C LYS A 20 -11.25 -19.69 20.23
N PRO A 21 -10.16 -20.40 19.91
CA PRO A 21 -8.84 -20.11 20.52
C PRO A 21 -8.31 -18.74 20.06
N PRO A 22 -7.46 -18.08 20.86
CA PRO A 22 -6.78 -16.86 20.45
C PRO A 22 -5.84 -17.12 19.28
N MET A 23 -5.60 -16.11 18.47
CA MET A 23 -4.61 -16.11 17.40
C MET A 23 -3.20 -16.02 17.99
N SER A 24 -2.30 -16.89 17.57
CA SER A 24 -0.88 -16.85 17.96
C SER A 24 -0.04 -16.02 17.00
N LEU A 25 1.16 -15.62 17.43
CA LEU A 25 2.14 -14.94 16.57
C LEU A 25 2.49 -15.78 15.33
N ASP A 26 2.61 -17.09 15.48
CA ASP A 26 2.95 -17.98 14.36
C ASP A 26 1.81 -17.98 13.33
N GLU A 27 0.59 -18.16 13.77
CA GLU A 27 -0.59 -18.16 12.89
C GLU A 27 -0.83 -16.80 12.22
N PHE A 28 -0.51 -15.71 12.91
CA PHE A 28 -0.58 -14.36 12.36
C PHE A 28 0.35 -14.20 11.15
N PHE A 29 1.58 -14.71 11.23
CA PHE A 29 2.55 -14.67 10.15
C PHE A 29 2.41 -15.81 9.12
N ASP A 30 1.52 -16.77 9.35
CA ASP A 30 1.11 -17.79 8.37
C ASP A 30 -0.10 -17.33 7.53
N ALA A 31 -0.56 -16.09 7.70
CA ALA A 31 -1.58 -15.48 6.86
C ALA A 31 -1.18 -15.55 5.38
N VAL A 32 -2.18 -15.78 4.52
CA VAL A 32 -2.00 -15.69 3.07
C VAL A 32 -2.38 -14.28 2.63
N GLU A 33 -1.41 -13.55 2.12
CA GLU A 33 -1.62 -12.26 1.49
C GLU A 33 -2.15 -12.47 0.08
N ILE A 34 -3.21 -11.76 -0.30
CA ILE A 34 -3.77 -11.75 -1.65
C ILE A 34 -3.27 -10.47 -2.33
N ARG A 35 -2.33 -10.61 -3.27
CA ARG A 35 -1.64 -9.48 -3.91
C ARG A 35 -2.29 -8.97 -5.17
N ASN A 36 -2.99 -9.85 -5.88
CA ASN A 36 -3.59 -9.48 -7.15
C ASN A 36 -4.84 -10.32 -7.44
N VAL A 37 -5.86 -9.67 -8.02
CA VAL A 37 -7.11 -10.32 -8.43
C VAL A 37 -7.46 -9.84 -9.83
N ARG A 38 -7.58 -10.75 -10.79
CA ARG A 38 -7.87 -10.44 -12.20
C ARG A 38 -9.00 -11.32 -12.72
N VAL A 39 -10.15 -10.72 -12.97
CA VAL A 39 -11.27 -11.40 -13.64
C VAL A 39 -10.91 -11.65 -15.10
N SER A 40 -11.26 -12.83 -15.62
CA SER A 40 -11.12 -13.14 -17.05
C SER A 40 -11.97 -12.20 -17.91
N PRO A 41 -11.60 -11.96 -19.18
CA PRO A 41 -12.37 -11.08 -20.06
C PRO A 41 -13.85 -11.44 -20.18
N ASP A 42 -14.20 -12.71 -20.13
CA ASP A 42 -15.56 -13.23 -20.20
C ASP A 42 -16.28 -13.30 -18.83
N GLY A 43 -15.59 -13.04 -17.73
CA GLY A 43 -16.12 -13.04 -16.39
C GLY A 43 -16.25 -14.41 -15.70
N HIS A 44 -15.84 -15.50 -16.36
CA HIS A 44 -16.06 -16.87 -15.85
C HIS A 44 -14.88 -17.45 -15.05
N ALA A 45 -13.77 -16.72 -14.95
CA ALA A 45 -12.62 -17.13 -14.17
C ALA A 45 -11.96 -15.95 -13.47
N VAL A 46 -11.18 -16.23 -12.42
CA VAL A 46 -10.39 -15.25 -11.70
C VAL A 46 -8.97 -15.80 -11.51
N ALA A 47 -7.98 -15.07 -11.98
CA ALA A 47 -6.58 -15.29 -11.63
C ALA A 47 -6.28 -14.55 -10.33
N ILE A 48 -5.65 -15.22 -9.39
CA ILE A 48 -5.35 -14.70 -8.05
C ILE A 48 -3.87 -14.92 -7.78
N GLU A 49 -3.18 -13.88 -7.35
CA GLU A 49 -1.82 -13.96 -6.85
C GLU A 49 -1.85 -13.99 -5.33
N THR A 50 -1.09 -14.92 -4.75
CA THR A 50 -0.93 -15.00 -3.30
C THR A 50 0.53 -14.98 -2.90
N ALA A 51 0.82 -14.36 -1.76
CA ALA A 51 2.11 -14.47 -1.11
C ALA A 51 1.96 -15.09 0.28
N ARG A 52 2.97 -15.86 0.68
CA ARG A 52 3.07 -16.44 2.01
C ARG A 52 4.51 -16.68 2.42
N ALA A 53 4.76 -16.72 3.70
CA ALA A 53 6.08 -17.01 4.25
C ALA A 53 6.55 -18.43 3.86
N ASP A 54 7.77 -18.53 3.36
CA ASP A 54 8.55 -19.76 3.22
C ASP A 54 9.64 -19.73 4.29
N TRP A 55 9.30 -20.25 5.47
CA TRP A 55 10.14 -20.19 6.67
C TRP A 55 11.47 -20.92 6.50
N ASP A 56 11.47 -22.03 5.75
CA ASP A 56 12.65 -22.86 5.53
C ASP A 56 13.68 -22.17 4.63
N ASN A 57 13.20 -21.39 3.66
CA ASN A 57 14.04 -20.67 2.71
C ASN A 57 14.22 -19.19 3.07
N SER A 58 13.63 -18.72 4.18
CA SER A 58 13.73 -17.32 4.66
C SER A 58 13.34 -16.29 3.59
N ARG A 59 12.27 -16.55 2.86
CA ARG A 59 11.73 -15.69 1.81
C ARG A 59 10.21 -15.76 1.76
N TYR A 60 9.59 -14.82 1.10
CA TYR A 60 8.20 -14.98 0.68
C TYR A 60 8.16 -15.78 -0.62
N ARG A 61 7.13 -16.61 -0.76
CA ARG A 61 6.83 -17.30 -2.00
C ARG A 61 5.54 -16.76 -2.61
N THR A 62 5.56 -16.51 -3.88
CA THR A 62 4.41 -16.06 -4.67
C THR A 62 3.98 -17.13 -5.65
N ASP A 63 2.70 -17.44 -5.65
CA ASP A 63 2.10 -18.44 -6.53
C ASP A 63 0.76 -17.92 -7.08
N LEU A 64 0.40 -18.43 -8.27
CA LEU A 64 -0.85 -18.08 -8.93
C LEU A 64 -1.89 -19.17 -8.73
N TRP A 65 -3.14 -18.73 -8.54
CA TRP A 65 -4.33 -19.56 -8.43
C TRP A 65 -5.32 -19.19 -9.52
N LEU A 66 -6.14 -20.16 -9.92
CA LEU A 66 -7.22 -19.98 -10.87
C LEU A 66 -8.52 -20.47 -10.25
N TYR A 67 -9.47 -19.57 -10.10
CA TYR A 67 -10.85 -19.92 -9.84
C TYR A 67 -11.60 -19.99 -11.17
N ARG A 68 -12.43 -21.02 -11.34
CA ARG A 68 -13.36 -21.17 -12.48
C ARG A 68 -14.79 -21.28 -12.00
N ASP A 69 -15.65 -20.44 -12.56
CA ASP A 69 -17.09 -20.50 -12.36
C ASP A 69 -17.71 -21.45 -13.40
N ASP A 70 -17.48 -22.74 -13.20
CA ASP A 70 -17.97 -23.84 -14.07
C ASP A 70 -19.30 -24.45 -13.59
N GLY A 71 -20.05 -23.68 -12.79
CA GLY A 71 -21.32 -24.08 -12.18
C GLY A 71 -21.17 -24.90 -10.89
N ARG A 72 -19.93 -25.28 -10.51
CA ARG A 72 -19.61 -25.89 -9.21
C ARG A 72 -18.65 -25.03 -8.39
N GLY A 73 -17.93 -24.16 -9.07
CA GLY A 73 -16.84 -23.38 -8.51
C GLY A 73 -15.62 -24.25 -8.21
N SER A 74 -14.52 -24.05 -8.91
CA SER A 74 -13.28 -24.78 -8.65
C SER A 74 -12.11 -23.82 -8.49
N LEU A 75 -11.34 -23.97 -7.41
CA LEU A 75 -10.12 -23.24 -7.14
C LEU A 75 -8.93 -24.19 -7.33
N LEU A 76 -8.02 -23.84 -8.24
CA LEU A 76 -6.84 -24.61 -8.57
C LEU A 76 -5.59 -23.78 -8.34
N GLN A 77 -4.60 -24.32 -7.65
CA GLN A 77 -3.26 -23.72 -7.65
C GLN A 77 -2.63 -23.90 -9.03
N LEU A 78 -2.46 -22.80 -9.76
CA LEU A 78 -2.04 -22.79 -11.16
C LEU A 78 -0.54 -22.96 -11.29
N THR A 79 0.23 -22.35 -10.37
CA THR A 79 1.68 -22.45 -10.30
C THR A 79 2.18 -22.79 -8.91
N GLN A 80 3.40 -23.31 -8.80
CA GLN A 80 3.98 -23.78 -7.54
C GLN A 80 5.48 -23.48 -7.42
N SER A 81 6.02 -22.58 -8.24
CA SER A 81 7.44 -22.24 -8.18
C SER A 81 7.81 -21.43 -6.94
N GLY A 82 6.88 -20.67 -6.43
CA GLY A 82 7.11 -19.71 -5.37
C GLY A 82 7.75 -18.40 -5.85
N HIS A 83 7.70 -18.13 -7.18
CA HIS A 83 8.36 -17.02 -7.85
C HIS A 83 7.45 -16.28 -8.84
N ASP A 84 6.15 -16.60 -8.90
CA ASP A 84 5.25 -16.18 -9.96
C ASP A 84 4.35 -15.05 -9.48
N HIS A 85 4.32 -13.94 -10.21
CA HIS A 85 3.60 -12.74 -9.82
C HIS A 85 3.10 -11.94 -11.03
N ASP A 86 2.27 -10.93 -10.80
CA ASP A 86 1.69 -10.02 -11.80
C ASP A 86 0.94 -10.73 -12.94
N PRO A 87 -0.10 -11.53 -12.64
CA PRO A 87 -0.86 -12.23 -13.67
C PRO A 87 -1.69 -11.28 -14.53
N VAL A 88 -1.62 -11.45 -15.86
CA VAL A 88 -2.38 -10.69 -16.85
C VAL A 88 -3.04 -11.63 -17.85
N TRP A 89 -4.36 -11.54 -17.99
CA TRP A 89 -5.12 -12.29 -18.98
C TRP A 89 -4.80 -11.87 -20.40
N SER A 90 -4.72 -12.83 -21.30
CA SER A 90 -4.80 -12.52 -22.74
C SER A 90 -6.20 -12.00 -23.07
N PRO A 91 -6.35 -11.05 -24.03
CA PRO A 91 -7.67 -10.52 -24.42
C PRO A 91 -8.70 -11.58 -24.83
N ASP A 92 -8.26 -12.70 -25.39
CA ASP A 92 -9.12 -13.84 -25.77
C ASP A 92 -9.45 -14.79 -24.60
N GLY A 93 -8.90 -14.52 -23.39
CA GLY A 93 -9.16 -15.30 -22.18
C GLY A 93 -8.55 -16.70 -22.15
N ARG A 94 -7.67 -17.06 -23.10
CA ARG A 94 -7.11 -18.42 -23.20
C ARG A 94 -5.78 -18.60 -22.48
N TRP A 95 -5.09 -17.51 -22.15
CA TRP A 95 -3.76 -17.49 -21.58
C TRP A 95 -3.70 -16.55 -20.38
N ILE A 96 -2.82 -16.88 -19.44
CA ILE A 96 -2.34 -15.95 -18.41
C ILE A 96 -0.85 -15.77 -18.64
N ALA A 97 -0.39 -14.52 -18.81
CA ALA A 97 1.01 -14.16 -18.76
C ALA A 97 1.33 -13.64 -17.36
N PHE A 98 2.56 -13.83 -16.89
CA PHE A 98 3.02 -13.44 -15.59
C PHE A 98 4.52 -13.23 -15.55
N LEU A 99 5.05 -12.55 -14.56
CA LEU A 99 6.47 -12.42 -14.28
C LEU A 99 6.96 -13.55 -13.38
N SER A 100 8.19 -14.00 -13.62
CA SER A 100 8.85 -14.99 -12.77
C SER A 100 10.36 -14.94 -12.95
N ASP A 101 11.09 -15.05 -11.86
CA ASP A 101 12.54 -15.23 -11.81
C ASP A 101 12.94 -16.70 -11.62
N ARG A 102 11.99 -17.65 -11.79
CA ARG A 102 12.28 -19.09 -11.67
C ARG A 102 13.38 -19.53 -12.62
N GLY A 103 14.53 -19.92 -12.07
CA GLY A 103 15.66 -20.42 -12.85
C GLY A 103 16.43 -19.37 -13.66
N GLU A 104 16.12 -18.07 -13.49
CA GLU A 104 16.75 -16.93 -14.14
C GLU A 104 17.28 -15.93 -13.10
N PRO A 105 18.28 -15.13 -13.46
CA PRO A 105 18.81 -14.10 -12.55
C PRO A 105 17.87 -12.90 -12.38
N ALA A 106 16.83 -12.77 -13.23
CA ALA A 106 15.90 -11.66 -13.25
C ALA A 106 14.53 -12.08 -13.79
N ASP A 107 13.49 -11.36 -13.40
CA ASP A 107 12.13 -11.61 -13.88
C ASP A 107 12.02 -11.60 -15.40
N GLN A 108 11.39 -12.63 -15.92
CA GLN A 108 11.04 -12.80 -17.32
C GLN A 108 9.54 -13.02 -17.47
N VAL A 109 9.01 -12.82 -18.68
CA VAL A 109 7.60 -13.11 -18.97
C VAL A 109 7.44 -14.59 -19.22
N TRP A 110 6.51 -15.20 -18.52
CA TRP A 110 6.05 -16.58 -18.69
C TRP A 110 4.57 -16.58 -19.06
N THR A 111 4.11 -17.65 -19.69
CA THR A 111 2.68 -17.85 -20.00
C THR A 111 2.24 -19.25 -19.62
N ILE A 112 0.96 -19.37 -19.29
CA ILE A 112 0.31 -20.65 -19.05
C ILE A 112 -1.03 -20.69 -19.79
N SER A 113 -1.31 -21.82 -20.48
CA SER A 113 -2.58 -22.03 -21.16
C SER A 113 -3.65 -22.53 -20.20
N LEU A 114 -4.87 -22.05 -20.35
CA LEU A 114 -6.01 -22.57 -19.59
C LEU A 114 -6.53 -23.90 -20.10
N ASP A 115 -6.14 -24.31 -21.31
CA ASP A 115 -6.46 -25.63 -21.86
C ASP A 115 -5.59 -26.74 -21.23
N GLY A 116 -4.63 -26.38 -20.39
CA GLY A 116 -3.67 -27.27 -19.70
C GLY A 116 -2.25 -27.13 -20.22
N GLY A 117 -1.32 -27.81 -19.56
CA GLY A 117 0.11 -27.76 -19.83
C GLY A 117 0.91 -27.03 -18.75
N ASP A 118 2.24 -27.13 -18.85
CA ASP A 118 3.15 -26.42 -17.94
C ASP A 118 3.35 -24.97 -18.38
N PRO A 119 3.68 -24.06 -17.47
CA PRO A 119 4.11 -22.72 -17.83
C PRO A 119 5.37 -22.76 -18.72
N PHE A 120 5.42 -21.88 -19.72
CA PHE A 120 6.60 -21.74 -20.57
C PHE A 120 7.08 -20.30 -20.67
N GLN A 121 8.38 -20.14 -20.78
CA GLN A 121 9.05 -18.86 -20.82
C GLN A 121 8.92 -18.21 -22.20
N ILE A 122 8.53 -16.94 -22.22
CA ILE A 122 8.37 -16.14 -23.44
C ILE A 122 9.61 -15.28 -23.69
N THR A 123 10.05 -14.53 -22.68
CA THR A 123 11.24 -13.67 -22.80
C THR A 123 12.45 -14.34 -22.16
N GLN A 124 13.65 -13.98 -22.63
CA GLN A 124 14.92 -14.46 -22.09
C GLN A 124 15.92 -13.32 -22.12
N GLY A 125 16.78 -13.23 -21.11
CA GLY A 125 17.82 -12.22 -21.02
C GLY A 125 18.36 -12.04 -19.61
N GLU A 126 19.45 -11.29 -19.51
CA GLU A 126 20.05 -10.94 -18.21
C GLU A 126 19.34 -9.74 -17.54
N GLU A 127 18.68 -8.90 -18.34
CA GLU A 127 17.97 -7.73 -17.84
C GLU A 127 16.54 -8.12 -17.41
N LYS A 128 16.12 -7.58 -16.27
CA LYS A 128 14.77 -7.75 -15.73
C LYS A 128 13.73 -7.17 -16.71
N VAL A 129 12.63 -7.86 -16.91
CA VAL A 129 11.43 -7.29 -17.51
C VAL A 129 10.73 -6.42 -16.45
N HIS A 130 10.64 -5.13 -16.71
CA HIS A 130 10.02 -4.17 -15.78
C HIS A 130 8.50 -4.11 -15.92
N ALA A 131 8.00 -4.22 -17.15
CA ALA A 131 6.58 -4.20 -17.45
C ALA A 131 6.28 -5.00 -18.71
N PHE A 132 5.08 -5.54 -18.82
CA PHE A 132 4.63 -6.24 -20.02
C PHE A 132 3.14 -6.04 -20.25
N ALA A 133 2.68 -6.28 -21.50
CA ALA A 133 1.27 -6.24 -21.86
C ALA A 133 0.99 -7.16 -23.05
N TRP A 134 -0.19 -7.77 -23.10
CA TRP A 134 -0.65 -8.48 -24.28
C TRP A 134 -0.93 -7.52 -25.44
N SER A 135 -0.68 -7.97 -26.69
CA SER A 135 -1.30 -7.34 -27.86
C SER A 135 -2.80 -7.59 -27.86
N SER A 136 -3.58 -6.66 -28.42
CA SER A 136 -5.05 -6.76 -28.42
C SER A 136 -5.59 -8.01 -29.16
N ASP A 137 -4.81 -8.62 -30.03
CA ASP A 137 -5.13 -9.84 -30.77
C ASP A 137 -4.64 -11.13 -30.09
N SER A 138 -4.04 -11.04 -28.90
CA SER A 138 -3.52 -12.17 -28.12
C SER A 138 -2.36 -12.94 -28.77
N HIS A 139 -1.74 -12.43 -29.84
CA HIS A 139 -0.69 -13.16 -30.57
C HIS A 139 0.73 -12.77 -30.16
N ALA A 140 0.89 -11.66 -29.44
CA ALA A 140 2.17 -11.14 -29.01
C ALA A 140 2.10 -10.52 -27.62
N ILE A 141 3.27 -10.34 -27.01
CA ILE A 141 3.45 -9.64 -25.76
C ILE A 141 4.41 -8.48 -25.99
N TYR A 142 4.03 -7.27 -25.55
CA TYR A 142 4.93 -6.14 -25.39
C TYR A 142 5.65 -6.28 -24.05
N PHE A 143 6.94 -5.96 -24.04
CA PHE A 143 7.71 -5.97 -22.79
C PHE A 143 8.76 -4.87 -22.79
N ALA A 144 9.11 -4.38 -21.61
CA ALA A 144 10.12 -3.36 -21.39
C ALA A 144 11.24 -3.92 -20.52
N THR A 145 12.46 -3.70 -20.98
CA THR A 145 13.69 -4.00 -20.23
C THR A 145 14.62 -2.82 -20.33
N ARG A 146 15.61 -2.74 -19.43
CA ARG A 146 16.67 -1.76 -19.55
C ARG A 146 17.33 -1.83 -20.94
N SER A 147 17.52 -0.67 -21.59
CA SER A 147 18.20 -0.58 -22.88
C SER A 147 19.62 -1.13 -22.77
N ALA A 148 19.96 -2.09 -23.59
CA ALA A 148 21.33 -2.60 -23.65
C ALA A 148 22.31 -1.55 -24.17
N TRP A 149 23.45 -1.39 -23.52
CA TRP A 149 24.60 -0.74 -24.15
C TRP A 149 25.19 -1.67 -25.22
N ASN A 150 25.72 -1.09 -26.27
CA ASN A 150 26.56 -1.88 -27.14
C ASN A 150 27.89 -2.22 -26.42
N GLN A 151 28.57 -3.26 -26.89
CA GLN A 151 29.80 -3.73 -26.26
C GLN A 151 30.85 -2.61 -26.06
N GLN A 152 30.97 -1.69 -27.01
CA GLN A 152 31.92 -0.58 -26.92
C GLN A 152 31.57 0.41 -25.81
N GLN A 153 30.28 0.69 -25.61
CA GLN A 153 29.79 1.56 -24.54
C GLN A 153 30.02 0.91 -23.17
N ASP A 154 29.70 -0.37 -23.03
CA ASP A 154 29.88 -1.12 -21.79
C ASP A 154 31.38 -1.23 -21.41
N GLU A 155 32.24 -1.58 -22.37
CA GLU A 155 33.69 -1.63 -22.16
C GLU A 155 34.26 -0.24 -21.80
N ALA A 156 33.79 0.82 -22.44
CA ALA A 156 34.23 2.18 -22.14
C ALA A 156 33.84 2.61 -20.73
N TYR A 157 32.60 2.30 -20.31
CA TYR A 157 32.11 2.57 -18.95
C TYR A 157 32.91 1.79 -17.90
N LYS A 158 33.03 0.47 -18.07
CA LYS A 158 33.83 -0.39 -17.18
C LYS A 158 35.30 0.02 -17.11
N LYS A 159 35.90 0.45 -18.21
CA LYS A 159 37.26 0.95 -18.23
C LYS A 159 37.42 2.27 -17.46
N LYS A 160 36.42 3.15 -17.54
CA LYS A 160 36.44 4.46 -16.86
C LYS A 160 36.20 4.32 -15.37
N TRP A 161 35.22 3.53 -14.97
CA TRP A 161 34.68 3.56 -13.62
C TRP A 161 35.00 2.31 -12.78
N GLN A 162 35.34 1.16 -13.41
CA GLN A 162 35.52 -0.14 -12.74
C GLN A 162 34.25 -0.54 -11.98
N ASP A 163 34.31 -0.59 -10.66
CA ASP A 163 33.21 -0.83 -9.71
C ASP A 163 32.64 0.47 -9.07
N VAL A 164 33.20 1.63 -9.45
CA VAL A 164 32.71 2.91 -8.97
C VAL A 164 31.47 3.33 -9.75
N ILE A 165 30.43 3.74 -9.05
CA ILE A 165 29.20 4.29 -9.62
C ILE A 165 29.30 5.82 -9.66
N GLU A 166 29.26 6.41 -10.85
CA GLU A 166 29.01 7.84 -10.98
C GLU A 166 27.50 8.06 -10.86
N PHE A 167 27.09 8.60 -9.72
CA PHE A 167 25.68 8.85 -9.43
C PHE A 167 25.07 9.75 -10.52
N ARG A 168 23.98 9.29 -11.15
CA ARG A 168 23.23 9.93 -12.25
C ARG A 168 23.85 9.83 -13.66
N GLU A 169 25.11 9.38 -13.86
CA GLU A 169 25.68 9.24 -15.22
C GLU A 169 25.32 7.91 -15.88
N ALA A 170 25.19 6.84 -15.12
CA ALA A 170 24.99 5.49 -15.66
C ALA A 170 23.53 5.14 -16.01
N GLU A 171 22.64 6.10 -15.90
CA GLU A 171 21.22 5.87 -16.09
C GLU A 171 20.88 5.56 -17.55
N ARG A 172 20.34 4.36 -17.79
CA ARG A 172 19.81 3.91 -19.07
C ARG A 172 18.32 3.75 -18.97
N GLY A 173 17.57 4.40 -19.84
CA GLY A 173 16.13 4.17 -19.98
C GLY A 173 15.81 2.79 -20.55
N ASP A 174 14.54 2.52 -20.75
CA ASP A 174 14.05 1.24 -21.21
C ASP A 174 13.88 1.17 -22.72
N ALA A 175 14.07 -0.04 -23.25
CA ALA A 175 13.65 -0.44 -24.57
C ALA A 175 12.34 -1.23 -24.48
N ILE A 176 11.37 -0.84 -25.29
CA ILE A 176 10.11 -1.56 -25.47
C ILE A 176 10.23 -2.43 -26.73
N ALA A 177 9.96 -3.70 -26.59
CA ALA A 177 9.92 -4.65 -27.69
C ALA A 177 8.60 -5.44 -27.67
N MET A 178 8.29 -6.07 -28.78
CA MET A 178 7.16 -7.00 -28.95
C MET A 178 7.72 -8.38 -29.29
N ILE A 179 7.22 -9.41 -28.63
CA ILE A 179 7.58 -10.81 -28.91
C ILE A 179 6.34 -11.60 -29.33
N SER A 180 6.45 -12.35 -30.43
CA SER A 180 5.39 -13.27 -30.87
C SER A 180 5.33 -14.49 -29.97
N VAL A 181 4.17 -14.82 -29.42
CA VAL A 181 3.99 -16.00 -28.56
C VAL A 181 4.24 -17.30 -29.33
N ALA A 182 3.86 -17.36 -30.59
CA ALA A 182 3.99 -18.58 -31.41
C ALA A 182 5.41 -18.83 -31.94
N THR A 183 6.15 -17.75 -32.27
CA THR A 183 7.44 -17.88 -32.97
C THR A 183 8.63 -17.39 -32.17
N HIS A 184 8.41 -16.74 -31.05
CA HIS A 184 9.40 -16.04 -30.23
C HIS A 184 10.21 -14.98 -31.01
N ALA A 185 9.69 -14.51 -32.14
CA ALA A 185 10.32 -13.46 -32.92
C ALA A 185 10.15 -12.12 -32.22
N VAL A 186 11.27 -11.46 -31.92
CA VAL A 186 11.31 -10.16 -31.25
C VAL A 186 11.36 -9.03 -32.25
N LYS A 187 10.55 -8.01 -32.07
CA LYS A 187 10.52 -6.77 -32.86
C LYS A 187 10.66 -5.56 -31.94
N PRO A 188 11.67 -4.69 -32.14
CA PRO A 188 11.76 -3.42 -31.44
C PRO A 188 10.54 -2.54 -31.69
N VAL A 189 10.06 -1.84 -30.67
CA VAL A 189 8.91 -0.93 -30.74
C VAL A 189 9.35 0.50 -30.47
N ALA A 190 9.99 0.77 -29.34
CA ALA A 190 10.41 2.10 -28.94
C ALA A 190 11.57 2.04 -27.95
N VAL A 191 12.23 3.18 -27.74
CA VAL A 191 13.18 3.41 -26.65
C VAL A 191 12.74 4.65 -25.90
N THR A 192 12.77 4.63 -24.58
CA THR A 192 12.47 5.75 -23.69
C THR A 192 13.70 6.09 -22.85
N PRO A 193 13.93 7.37 -22.50
CA PRO A 193 14.96 7.72 -21.53
C PRO A 193 14.61 7.37 -20.08
N TRP A 194 13.40 6.86 -19.83
CA TRP A 194 12.86 6.57 -18.51
C TRP A 194 12.65 5.07 -18.30
N ARG A 195 12.44 4.66 -17.06
CA ARG A 195 11.96 3.31 -16.72
C ARG A 195 10.47 3.21 -17.04
N VAL A 196 10.04 2.07 -17.58
CA VAL A 196 8.63 1.77 -17.83
C VAL A 196 8.07 0.99 -16.63
N LYS A 197 7.09 1.58 -15.94
CA LYS A 197 6.45 0.99 -14.75
C LYS A 197 5.24 0.12 -15.12
N GLN A 198 4.46 0.55 -16.12
CA GLN A 198 3.24 -0.15 -16.57
C GLN A 198 3.05 0.03 -18.08
N MET A 199 2.47 -0.95 -18.74
CA MET A 199 2.07 -0.87 -20.15
C MET A 199 0.69 -1.49 -20.36
N GLU A 200 -0.05 -0.95 -21.35
CA GLU A 200 -1.32 -1.51 -21.77
C GLU A 200 -1.58 -1.17 -23.26
N ALA A 201 -1.93 -2.18 -24.06
CA ALA A 201 -2.32 -1.96 -25.45
C ALA A 201 -3.75 -1.44 -25.54
N SER A 202 -4.01 -0.48 -26.46
CA SER A 202 -5.39 -0.05 -26.73
C SER A 202 -6.22 -1.22 -27.26
N PRO A 203 -7.52 -1.31 -26.95
CA PRO A 203 -8.40 -2.39 -27.43
C PRO A 203 -8.37 -2.57 -28.95
N ASP A 204 -8.21 -1.49 -29.74
CA ASP A 204 -8.10 -1.53 -31.20
C ASP A 204 -6.66 -1.91 -31.72
N GLY A 205 -5.71 -2.09 -30.81
CA GLY A 205 -4.33 -2.49 -31.11
C GLY A 205 -3.46 -1.43 -31.77
N ARG A 206 -3.92 -0.20 -31.94
CA ARG A 206 -3.19 0.86 -32.66
C ARG A 206 -2.17 1.59 -31.79
N MET A 207 -2.37 1.57 -30.48
CA MET A 207 -1.56 2.27 -29.51
C MET A 207 -1.12 1.31 -28.40
N LEU A 208 0.09 1.55 -27.89
CA LEU A 208 0.54 1.01 -26.61
C LEU A 208 0.78 2.18 -25.68
N ALA A 209 -0.02 2.32 -24.63
CA ALA A 209 0.23 3.29 -23.58
C ALA A 209 1.22 2.73 -22.57
N PHE A 210 2.05 3.60 -22.00
CA PHE A 210 2.97 3.23 -20.93
C PHE A 210 3.16 4.38 -19.95
N LEU A 211 3.36 4.00 -18.71
CA LEU A 211 3.60 4.85 -17.57
C LEU A 211 5.08 4.76 -17.23
N THR A 212 5.73 5.90 -16.98
CA THR A 212 7.15 5.98 -16.70
C THR A 212 7.46 6.34 -15.27
N ASP A 213 8.67 5.96 -14.85
CA ASP A 213 9.22 6.16 -13.52
C ASP A 213 10.69 6.58 -13.62
N SER A 214 11.25 7.08 -12.52
CA SER A 214 12.68 7.38 -12.41
C SER A 214 13.51 6.10 -12.49
N ILE A 215 14.64 6.17 -13.19
CA ILE A 215 15.57 5.04 -13.30
C ILE A 215 16.27 4.77 -11.96
N SER A 216 16.59 5.83 -11.23
CA SER A 216 17.26 5.75 -9.93
C SER A 216 16.35 5.29 -8.79
N GLU A 217 15.07 5.04 -9.07
CA GLU A 217 14.03 4.78 -8.05
C GLU A 217 13.82 5.95 -7.07
N ARG A 218 14.46 7.10 -7.30
CA ARG A 218 14.34 8.33 -6.52
C ARG A 218 13.41 9.30 -7.23
N GLN A 219 12.44 9.81 -6.51
CA GLN A 219 11.43 10.74 -7.03
C GLN A 219 11.95 12.19 -7.06
N GLU A 220 13.14 12.40 -7.56
CA GLU A 220 13.79 13.71 -7.63
C GLU A 220 13.53 14.46 -8.94
N ASP A 221 13.46 13.72 -10.04
CA ASP A 221 13.24 14.30 -11.37
C ASP A 221 11.79 14.06 -11.83
N MET A 222 10.96 15.07 -11.61
CA MET A 222 9.55 15.02 -11.99
C MET A 222 9.32 14.87 -13.50
N ALA A 223 10.34 15.15 -14.35
CA ALA A 223 10.26 14.90 -15.78
C ALA A 223 10.34 13.41 -16.15
N ALA A 224 10.79 12.56 -15.22
CA ALA A 224 10.81 11.11 -15.40
C ALA A 224 9.41 10.49 -15.36
N TYR A 225 8.45 11.17 -14.76
CA TYR A 225 7.11 10.67 -14.53
C TYR A 225 6.13 11.19 -15.57
N GLY A 226 5.41 10.28 -16.20
CA GLY A 226 4.42 10.66 -17.21
C GLY A 226 3.72 9.47 -17.83
N ILE A 227 2.69 9.76 -18.61
CA ILE A 227 1.99 8.79 -19.44
C ILE A 227 2.29 9.10 -20.90
N TYR A 228 2.78 8.10 -21.58
CA TYR A 228 3.16 8.14 -22.99
C TYR A 228 2.35 7.12 -23.78
N ALA A 229 2.28 7.29 -25.07
CA ALA A 229 1.77 6.26 -25.97
C ALA A 229 2.65 6.15 -27.21
N VAL A 230 2.83 4.93 -27.70
CA VAL A 230 3.50 4.63 -28.97
C VAL A 230 2.51 4.08 -29.97
N GLU A 231 2.55 4.61 -31.20
CA GLU A 231 1.81 4.05 -32.32
C GLU A 231 2.44 2.72 -32.73
N THR A 232 1.75 1.61 -32.60
CA THR A 232 2.30 0.25 -32.80
C THR A 232 2.78 -0.01 -34.23
N GLY A 233 2.20 0.71 -35.21
CA GLY A 233 2.58 0.60 -36.62
C GLY A 233 3.83 1.40 -37.02
N SER A 234 4.04 2.57 -36.42
CA SER A 234 5.10 3.52 -36.79
C SER A 234 6.23 3.63 -35.77
N GLY A 235 6.03 3.18 -34.54
CA GLY A 235 6.97 3.36 -33.44
C GLY A 235 7.05 4.80 -32.91
N LYS A 236 6.14 5.70 -33.34
CA LYS A 236 6.15 7.09 -32.93
C LYS A 236 5.63 7.22 -31.50
N VAL A 237 6.51 7.65 -30.61
CA VAL A 237 6.18 7.94 -29.20
C VAL A 237 5.66 9.37 -29.06
N ARG A 238 4.66 9.56 -28.21
CA ARG A 238 4.17 10.87 -27.79
C ARG A 238 3.82 10.86 -26.31
N GLU A 239 4.03 11.97 -25.66
CA GLU A 239 3.54 12.24 -24.32
C GLU A 239 2.03 12.48 -24.35
N ILE A 240 1.30 11.87 -23.41
CA ILE A 240 -0.16 11.99 -23.28
C ILE A 240 -0.51 12.93 -22.14
N VAL A 241 0.15 12.81 -20.98
CA VAL A 241 -0.07 13.67 -19.82
C VAL A 241 1.11 14.61 -19.64
N GLN A 242 0.86 15.91 -19.76
CA GLN A 242 1.88 16.97 -19.73
C GLN A 242 2.07 17.60 -18.34
N ARG A 243 1.40 17.11 -17.32
CA ARG A 243 1.57 17.66 -15.97
C ARG A 243 2.62 16.85 -15.23
N PRO A 244 3.58 17.53 -14.56
CA PRO A 244 4.47 16.83 -13.67
C PRO A 244 3.64 16.28 -12.50
N ALA A 245 3.46 14.98 -12.48
CA ALA A 245 2.77 14.23 -11.45
C ALA A 245 3.30 12.80 -11.49
N VAL A 246 3.35 12.12 -10.38
CA VAL A 246 3.70 10.70 -10.32
C VAL A 246 2.44 9.88 -10.57
N PRO A 247 2.23 9.34 -11.79
CA PRO A 247 1.09 8.48 -12.04
C PRO A 247 1.30 7.15 -11.32
N ASP A 248 0.22 6.64 -10.73
CA ASP A 248 0.22 5.38 -10.01
C ASP A 248 -0.20 4.20 -10.88
N SER A 249 -1.34 4.34 -11.57
CA SER A 249 -1.89 3.32 -12.45
C SER A 249 -2.57 3.92 -13.67
N MET A 250 -2.71 3.15 -14.75
CA MET A 250 -3.45 3.57 -15.94
C MET A 250 -4.18 2.39 -16.60
N HIS A 251 -5.36 2.67 -17.20
CA HIS A 251 -6.13 1.70 -17.97
C HIS A 251 -6.81 2.35 -19.18
N TRP A 252 -6.80 1.66 -20.31
CA TRP A 252 -7.58 2.08 -21.46
C TRP A 252 -9.08 1.91 -21.22
N ALA A 253 -9.86 2.89 -21.68
CA ALA A 253 -11.29 2.68 -21.88
C ALA A 253 -11.55 1.75 -23.07
N PRO A 254 -12.68 1.01 -23.09
CA PRO A 254 -13.04 0.13 -24.21
C PRO A 254 -13.16 0.84 -25.56
N ASP A 255 -13.32 2.16 -25.56
CA ASP A 255 -13.44 2.98 -26.77
C ASP A 255 -12.11 3.24 -27.51
N SER A 256 -10.97 2.79 -26.95
CA SER A 256 -9.61 3.02 -27.48
C SER A 256 -9.23 4.50 -27.65
N ARG A 257 -9.94 5.41 -27.01
CA ARG A 257 -9.74 6.86 -27.10
C ARG A 257 -9.33 7.49 -25.79
N HIS A 258 -9.81 6.95 -24.69
CA HIS A 258 -9.59 7.49 -23.37
C HIS A 258 -8.70 6.56 -22.55
N ILE A 259 -7.83 7.15 -21.72
CA ILE A 259 -7.03 6.47 -20.71
C ILE A 259 -7.45 7.01 -19.35
N PHE A 260 -7.86 6.13 -18.45
CA PHE A 260 -8.03 6.43 -17.04
C PHE A 260 -6.70 6.26 -16.33
N PHE A 261 -6.43 7.11 -15.34
CA PHE A 261 -5.21 7.03 -14.55
C PHE A 261 -5.40 7.65 -13.16
N SER A 262 -4.59 7.22 -12.21
CA SER A 262 -4.49 7.80 -10.87
C SER A 262 -3.12 8.43 -10.64
N PHE A 263 -3.01 9.29 -9.62
CA PHE A 263 -1.74 9.88 -9.18
C PHE A 263 -1.43 9.50 -7.74
N VAL A 264 -0.14 9.40 -7.45
CA VAL A 264 0.36 9.40 -6.07
C VAL A 264 0.09 10.77 -5.46
N ASN A 265 -0.34 10.78 -4.23
CA ASN A 265 -0.68 11.98 -3.48
C ASN A 265 0.56 12.88 -3.27
N GLY A 266 0.37 14.21 -3.33
CA GLY A 266 1.44 15.18 -3.07
C GLY A 266 2.53 15.27 -4.14
N ALA A 267 2.41 14.55 -5.25
CA ALA A 267 3.48 14.30 -6.22
C ALA A 267 3.84 15.48 -7.14
N VAL A 268 3.44 16.71 -6.87
CA VAL A 268 3.67 17.82 -7.82
C VAL A 268 4.12 19.08 -7.11
N GLU A 269 5.38 19.19 -6.75
CA GLU A 269 6.05 20.42 -6.27
C GLU A 269 5.11 21.57 -5.79
N GLY A 270 4.09 21.28 -4.97
CA GLY A 270 3.12 22.25 -4.47
C GLY A 270 2.05 22.72 -5.46
N ASN A 271 2.01 22.21 -6.70
CA ASN A 271 1.01 22.57 -7.71
C ASN A 271 -0.17 21.59 -7.80
N TYR A 272 -0.23 20.65 -6.90
CA TYR A 272 -1.29 19.65 -6.83
C TYR A 272 -2.56 20.26 -6.23
N GLN A 273 -3.65 20.20 -6.96
CA GLN A 273 -4.93 20.74 -6.49
C GLN A 273 -5.72 19.74 -5.63
N ASP A 274 -5.45 18.44 -5.81
CA ASP A 274 -6.10 17.36 -5.09
C ASP A 274 -5.08 16.72 -4.14
N ALA A 275 -5.30 16.85 -2.84
CA ALA A 275 -4.41 16.28 -1.82
C ALA A 275 -4.69 14.80 -1.55
N GLN A 276 -5.79 14.27 -2.06
CA GLN A 276 -6.14 12.86 -1.96
C GLN A 276 -6.08 12.18 -3.32
N PRO A 277 -5.76 10.88 -3.40
CA PRO A 277 -5.79 10.12 -4.64
C PRO A 277 -7.13 10.25 -5.36
N ARG A 278 -7.08 10.44 -6.66
CA ARG A 278 -8.24 10.62 -7.56
C ARG A 278 -8.01 9.85 -8.86
N VAL A 279 -9.09 9.53 -9.57
CA VAL A 279 -9.01 9.03 -10.94
C VAL A 279 -9.23 10.19 -11.91
N TYR A 280 -8.42 10.20 -12.94
CA TYR A 280 -8.46 11.15 -14.04
C TYR A 280 -8.66 10.39 -15.35
N TRP A 281 -9.05 11.07 -16.40
CA TRP A 281 -8.99 10.53 -17.74
C TRP A 281 -8.43 11.55 -18.74
N VAL A 282 -7.83 11.05 -19.79
CA VAL A 282 -7.28 11.83 -20.87
C VAL A 282 -7.72 11.26 -22.21
N GLU A 283 -8.07 12.13 -23.16
CA GLU A 283 -8.26 11.73 -24.54
C GLU A 283 -6.88 11.60 -25.20
N ALA A 284 -6.49 10.38 -25.52
CA ALA A 284 -5.16 10.04 -26.01
C ALA A 284 -4.76 10.80 -27.30
N ALA A 285 -5.72 11.17 -28.17
CA ALA A 285 -5.44 11.89 -29.40
C ALA A 285 -5.22 13.40 -29.22
N THR A 286 -5.97 14.05 -28.33
CA THR A 286 -6.02 15.50 -28.21
C THR A 286 -5.19 16.05 -27.06
N ARG A 287 -4.71 15.18 -26.15
CA ARG A 287 -4.04 15.54 -24.90
C ARG A 287 -4.87 16.40 -23.96
N VAL A 288 -6.18 16.45 -24.16
CA VAL A 288 -7.08 17.14 -23.25
C VAL A 288 -7.29 16.26 -22.03
N THR A 289 -6.60 16.60 -20.95
CA THR A 289 -6.83 15.99 -19.66
C THR A 289 -8.10 16.59 -19.08
N ARG A 290 -9.10 15.77 -18.90
CA ARG A 290 -10.23 16.10 -18.04
C ARG A 290 -10.07 15.35 -16.74
N ILE A 291 -10.02 16.10 -15.67
CA ILE A 291 -10.14 15.54 -14.34
C ILE A 291 -11.58 15.06 -14.25
N ILE A 292 -11.79 13.76 -14.10
CA ILE A 292 -13.04 13.28 -13.52
C ILE A 292 -12.97 13.74 -12.07
N ARG A 293 -13.29 15.01 -11.87
CA ARG A 293 -13.39 15.54 -10.52
C ARG A 293 -14.55 14.82 -9.88
N TRP A 294 -14.22 13.95 -8.98
CA TRP A 294 -15.07 13.62 -7.87
C TRP A 294 -15.31 14.88 -7.03
N ALA A 295 -15.63 15.97 -7.66
CA ALA A 295 -15.77 17.28 -7.02
C ALA A 295 -16.74 17.26 -5.83
N LYS A 296 -17.33 16.10 -5.52
CA LYS A 296 -18.24 15.89 -4.41
C LYS A 296 -17.92 14.66 -3.56
N PHE A 297 -16.91 13.84 -3.93
CA PHE A 297 -16.49 12.75 -3.07
C PHE A 297 -15.39 13.23 -2.11
N PRO A 298 -15.66 13.34 -0.82
CA PRO A 298 -14.69 13.90 0.13
C PRO A 298 -13.59 12.91 0.53
N GLY A 299 -13.68 11.67 0.04
CA GLY A 299 -12.75 10.58 0.36
C GLY A 299 -11.57 10.46 -0.59
N ALA A 300 -10.83 9.37 -0.46
CA ALA A 300 -9.68 8.98 -1.29
C ALA A 300 -9.98 7.75 -2.13
N VAL A 301 -9.46 7.70 -3.36
CA VAL A 301 -9.49 6.49 -4.19
C VAL A 301 -8.34 5.60 -3.78
N THR A 302 -8.64 4.35 -3.43
CA THR A 302 -7.63 3.32 -3.10
C THR A 302 -7.43 2.31 -4.23
N GLY A 303 -8.34 2.28 -5.22
CA GLY A 303 -8.25 1.44 -6.39
C GLY A 303 -9.42 1.66 -7.33
N TYR A 304 -9.30 1.26 -8.58
CA TYR A 304 -10.39 1.35 -9.56
C TYR A 304 -10.30 0.26 -10.63
N ALA A 305 -11.44 -0.02 -11.27
CA ALA A 305 -11.54 -0.90 -12.43
C ALA A 305 -12.41 -0.25 -13.51
N VAL A 306 -11.99 -0.39 -14.76
CA VAL A 306 -12.78 0.04 -15.93
C VAL A 306 -13.76 -1.08 -16.29
N THR A 307 -15.05 -0.75 -16.35
CA THR A 307 -16.11 -1.70 -16.67
C THR A 307 -16.29 -1.89 -18.18
N SER A 308 -16.93 -2.98 -18.60
CA SER A 308 -17.16 -3.31 -20.02
C SER A 308 -17.97 -2.26 -20.78
N ASP A 309 -18.77 -1.46 -20.10
CA ASP A 309 -19.53 -0.35 -20.65
C ASP A 309 -18.74 0.99 -20.69
N GLY A 310 -17.48 0.97 -20.24
CA GLY A 310 -16.60 2.14 -20.22
C GLY A 310 -16.76 3.03 -19.00
N GLY A 311 -17.55 2.61 -18.01
CA GLY A 311 -17.65 3.26 -16.70
C GLY A 311 -16.52 2.87 -15.75
N LEU A 312 -16.59 3.35 -14.51
CA LEU A 312 -15.64 3.03 -13.44
C LEU A 312 -16.35 2.42 -12.24
N LEU A 313 -15.74 1.37 -11.70
CA LEU A 313 -15.93 0.96 -10.32
C LEU A 313 -14.71 1.41 -9.52
N VAL A 314 -14.94 1.95 -8.35
CA VAL A 314 -13.88 2.55 -7.57
C VAL A 314 -13.99 2.12 -6.12
N ALA A 315 -12.90 1.59 -5.58
CA ALA A 315 -12.71 1.45 -4.16
C ALA A 315 -12.37 2.84 -3.59
N GLY A 316 -13.24 3.34 -2.72
CA GLY A 316 -13.12 4.70 -2.18
C GLY A 316 -13.17 4.69 -0.66
N ARG A 317 -12.13 5.24 -0.04
CA ARG A 317 -12.05 5.41 1.41
C ARG A 317 -12.82 6.65 1.83
N LEU A 318 -13.73 6.46 2.79
CA LEU A 318 -14.42 7.54 3.48
C LEU A 318 -14.43 7.23 4.98
N GLY A 319 -13.65 7.97 5.74
CA GLY A 319 -13.38 7.63 7.13
C GLY A 319 -12.64 6.29 7.25
N THR A 320 -13.14 5.42 8.12
CA THR A 320 -12.56 4.11 8.42
C THR A 320 -13.03 2.96 7.50
N GLU A 321 -13.82 3.26 6.48
CA GLU A 321 -14.37 2.27 5.55
C GLU A 321 -13.87 2.51 4.13
N VAL A 322 -13.56 1.44 3.40
CA VAL A 322 -13.31 1.47 1.96
C VAL A 322 -14.45 0.75 1.28
N GLN A 323 -15.28 1.48 0.56
CA GLN A 323 -16.47 0.96 -0.10
C GLN A 323 -16.36 1.09 -1.61
N VAL A 324 -17.17 0.33 -2.35
CA VAL A 324 -17.20 0.41 -3.82
C VAL A 324 -18.23 1.43 -4.29
N TYR A 325 -17.81 2.28 -5.20
CA TYR A 325 -18.65 3.30 -5.85
C TYR A 325 -18.64 3.06 -7.36
N ARG A 326 -19.79 3.29 -8.02
CA ARG A 326 -19.89 3.34 -9.47
C ARG A 326 -20.00 4.78 -9.94
N GLU A 327 -19.29 5.11 -11.00
CA GLU A 327 -19.46 6.39 -11.67
C GLU A 327 -20.81 6.43 -12.40
N ASP A 328 -21.62 7.45 -12.06
CA ASP A 328 -22.72 7.96 -12.88
C ASP A 328 -22.23 9.30 -13.45
N PRO A 329 -22.54 9.71 -14.69
CA PRO A 329 -21.94 10.90 -15.35
C PRO A 329 -21.84 12.18 -14.52
N HIS A 330 -22.51 12.26 -13.37
CA HIS A 330 -22.52 13.44 -12.50
C HIS A 330 -22.34 13.14 -11.01
N LEU A 331 -22.36 11.88 -10.60
CA LEU A 331 -22.32 11.44 -9.20
C LEU A 331 -21.62 10.10 -9.09
N PHE A 332 -20.99 9.86 -7.92
CA PHE A 332 -20.59 8.52 -7.54
C PHE A 332 -21.66 7.90 -6.65
N VAL A 333 -22.18 6.78 -7.09
CA VAL A 333 -23.22 6.05 -6.37
C VAL A 333 -22.56 4.92 -5.63
N LEU A 334 -22.71 4.94 -4.29
CA LEU A 334 -22.31 3.82 -3.43
C LEU A 334 -23.02 2.56 -3.92
N GLN A 335 -22.25 1.54 -4.20
CA GLN A 335 -22.80 0.23 -4.50
C GLN A 335 -23.17 -0.45 -3.18
N PRO A 336 -24.35 -1.07 -3.08
CA PRO A 336 -24.68 -1.87 -1.92
C PRO A 336 -23.62 -2.94 -1.69
N GLY A 337 -23.21 -3.13 -0.45
CA GLY A 337 -22.17 -4.09 -0.07
C GLY A 337 -22.07 -4.24 1.44
N LYS A 338 -21.14 -5.05 1.90
CA LYS A 338 -20.86 -5.24 3.32
C LYS A 338 -19.99 -4.09 3.85
N PRO A 339 -20.11 -3.71 5.12
CA PRO A 339 -19.10 -2.88 5.78
C PRO A 339 -17.71 -3.53 5.70
N GLY A 340 -16.66 -2.74 5.72
CA GLY A 340 -15.28 -3.23 5.69
C GLY A 340 -14.44 -2.55 4.62
N THR A 341 -13.39 -3.24 4.19
CA THR A 341 -12.45 -2.74 3.20
C THR A 341 -12.48 -3.60 1.95
N TYR A 342 -12.63 -2.94 0.81
CA TYR A 342 -12.58 -3.51 -0.53
C TYR A 342 -11.26 -3.14 -1.21
N GLU A 343 -10.55 -4.17 -1.71
CA GLU A 343 -9.23 -4.02 -2.34
C GLU A 343 -9.15 -4.83 -3.63
N HIS A 344 -8.13 -4.60 -4.44
CA HIS A 344 -7.86 -5.34 -5.69
C HIS A 344 -9.08 -5.48 -6.60
N ILE A 345 -9.89 -4.42 -6.70
CA ILE A 345 -11.10 -4.44 -7.52
C ILE A 345 -10.77 -4.68 -8.99
N SER A 346 -11.46 -5.62 -9.62
CA SER A 346 -11.28 -6.03 -11.01
C SER A 346 -12.63 -6.23 -11.69
N ALA A 347 -12.77 -5.81 -12.94
CA ALA A 347 -13.98 -5.96 -13.73
C ALA A 347 -13.68 -6.72 -15.02
N ALA A 348 -14.61 -7.56 -15.47
CA ALA A 348 -14.50 -8.30 -16.72
C ALA A 348 -14.61 -7.34 -17.92
N ALA A 349 -13.74 -7.52 -18.92
CA ALA A 349 -13.72 -6.65 -20.10
C ALA A 349 -14.96 -6.80 -21.01
N HIS A 350 -15.59 -7.98 -21.01
CA HIS A 350 -16.71 -8.31 -21.91
C HIS A 350 -17.97 -8.77 -21.18
N ALA A 351 -18.00 -8.69 -19.86
CA ALA A 351 -19.14 -9.07 -19.04
C ALA A 351 -19.35 -8.07 -17.90
N GLY A 352 -20.53 -8.09 -17.27
CA GLY A 352 -20.85 -7.24 -16.11
C GLY A 352 -20.33 -7.78 -14.79
N ARG A 353 -19.30 -8.66 -14.78
CA ARG A 353 -18.82 -9.32 -13.56
C ARG A 353 -17.66 -8.59 -12.92
N VAL A 354 -17.59 -8.68 -11.60
CA VAL A 354 -16.59 -8.02 -10.76
C VAL A 354 -16.01 -8.98 -9.73
N ALA A 355 -14.72 -8.84 -9.45
CA ALA A 355 -14.06 -9.49 -8.32
C ALA A 355 -13.29 -8.47 -7.50
N PHE A 356 -13.11 -8.77 -6.23
CA PHE A 356 -12.39 -7.93 -5.27
C PHE A 356 -11.95 -8.76 -4.06
N VAL A 357 -11.05 -8.22 -3.29
CA VAL A 357 -10.76 -8.69 -1.93
C VAL A 357 -11.64 -7.92 -0.95
N HIS A 358 -12.22 -8.60 0.01
CA HIS A 358 -12.96 -7.97 1.10
C HIS A 358 -12.50 -8.50 2.44
N SER A 359 -12.37 -7.60 3.41
CA SER A 359 -12.06 -7.93 4.80
C SER A 359 -12.72 -6.98 5.78
N THR A 360 -12.81 -7.41 7.04
CA THR A 360 -13.13 -6.59 8.21
C THR A 360 -12.20 -7.01 9.35
N LEU A 361 -12.19 -6.31 10.47
CA LEU A 361 -11.44 -6.76 11.66
C LEU A 361 -11.78 -8.20 12.11
N THR A 362 -13.00 -8.68 11.81
CA THR A 362 -13.49 -10.01 12.22
C THR A 362 -13.56 -11.02 11.07
N GLU A 363 -13.32 -10.59 9.85
CA GLU A 363 -13.34 -11.41 8.64
C GLU A 363 -12.01 -11.21 7.90
N PRO A 364 -11.06 -12.18 7.97
CA PRO A 364 -9.80 -12.11 7.22
C PRO A 364 -10.04 -11.98 5.72
N PRO A 365 -9.08 -11.42 4.95
CA PRO A 365 -9.25 -11.15 3.53
C PRO A 365 -9.48 -12.43 2.72
N GLU A 366 -10.51 -12.38 1.86
CA GLU A 366 -10.83 -13.41 0.88
C GLU A 366 -11.29 -12.77 -0.44
N VAL A 367 -11.17 -13.50 -1.54
CA VAL A 367 -11.62 -13.04 -2.86
C VAL A 367 -13.10 -13.32 -3.04
N TYR A 368 -13.81 -12.33 -3.57
CA TYR A 368 -15.24 -12.40 -3.91
C TYR A 368 -15.44 -12.23 -5.42
N LEU A 369 -16.46 -12.85 -5.97
CA LEU A 369 -16.87 -12.75 -7.37
C LEU A 369 -18.39 -12.66 -7.46
N GLY A 370 -18.91 -11.74 -8.29
CA GLY A 370 -20.34 -11.58 -8.52
C GLY A 370 -20.67 -10.78 -9.77
N ASP A 371 -21.95 -10.67 -10.09
CA ASP A 371 -22.45 -9.79 -11.14
C ASP A 371 -22.47 -8.33 -10.68
N ASP A 372 -22.51 -8.13 -9.37
CA ASP A 372 -22.30 -6.86 -8.69
C ASP A 372 -21.66 -7.08 -7.31
N VAL A 373 -21.46 -5.99 -6.57
CA VAL A 373 -20.81 -6.02 -5.24
C VAL A 373 -21.70 -6.67 -4.18
N GLU A 374 -23.03 -6.43 -4.25
CA GLU A 374 -24.00 -6.90 -3.25
C GLU A 374 -24.18 -8.42 -3.33
N GLU A 375 -24.23 -8.96 -4.54
CA GLU A 375 -24.48 -10.39 -4.79
C GLU A 375 -23.18 -11.22 -4.81
N ALA A 376 -22.01 -10.58 -4.74
CA ALA A 376 -20.72 -11.28 -4.79
C ALA A 376 -20.57 -12.30 -3.65
N GLN A 377 -20.07 -13.47 -4.00
CA GLN A 377 -19.82 -14.56 -3.06
C GLN A 377 -18.33 -14.82 -2.90
N PRO A 378 -17.88 -15.26 -1.70
CA PRO A 378 -16.49 -15.65 -1.51
C PRO A 378 -16.15 -16.87 -2.37
N ILE A 379 -15.04 -16.78 -3.10
CA ILE A 379 -14.54 -17.85 -3.97
C ILE A 379 -13.26 -18.49 -3.45
N THR A 380 -12.73 -17.97 -2.35
CA THR A 380 -11.53 -18.50 -1.68
C THR A 380 -11.79 -18.74 -0.20
N SER A 381 -10.88 -19.45 0.43
CA SER A 381 -10.81 -19.66 1.87
C SER A 381 -9.33 -19.77 2.30
N PHE A 382 -8.49 -18.91 1.79
CA PHE A 382 -7.05 -18.91 2.03
C PHE A 382 -6.72 -18.69 3.51
N ASN A 383 -7.49 -17.83 4.17
CA ASN A 383 -7.28 -17.44 5.55
C ASN A 383 -8.24 -18.14 6.54
N ALA A 384 -8.75 -19.32 6.18
CA ALA A 384 -9.66 -20.10 7.03
C ALA A 384 -9.08 -20.40 8.44
N LEU A 385 -7.75 -20.54 8.56
CA LEU A 385 -7.09 -20.73 9.86
C LEU A 385 -7.35 -19.54 10.77
N LEU A 386 -7.16 -18.33 10.28
CA LEU A 386 -7.38 -17.08 11.02
C LEU A 386 -8.87 -16.88 11.30
N ALA A 387 -9.75 -17.14 10.34
CA ALA A 387 -11.20 -17.08 10.55
C ALA A 387 -11.70 -18.02 11.65
N ALA A 388 -10.96 -19.09 11.97
CA ALA A 388 -11.25 -20.01 13.05
C ALA A 388 -10.73 -19.53 14.42
N ARG A 389 -10.13 -18.35 14.52
CA ARG A 389 -9.62 -17.75 15.77
C ARG A 389 -10.58 -16.73 16.36
N ALA A 390 -10.41 -16.46 17.65
CA ALA A 390 -11.09 -15.35 18.32
C ALA A 390 -10.42 -14.04 17.86
N LEU A 391 -11.01 -13.40 16.85
CA LEU A 391 -10.51 -12.16 16.28
C LEU A 391 -11.00 -10.96 17.08
N PRO A 392 -10.25 -9.83 17.05
CA PRO A 392 -10.64 -8.61 17.72
C PRO A 392 -11.84 -7.95 17.05
N GLU A 393 -12.60 -7.20 17.81
CA GLU A 393 -13.70 -6.38 17.31
C GLU A 393 -13.34 -4.91 17.44
N GLY A 394 -13.76 -4.08 16.49
CA GLY A 394 -13.43 -2.67 16.51
C GLY A 394 -14.60 -1.76 16.18
N ARG A 395 -14.39 -0.49 16.44
CA ARG A 395 -15.31 0.58 16.05
C ARG A 395 -14.60 1.89 15.85
N PRO A 396 -15.10 2.79 15.00
CA PRO A 396 -14.63 4.16 14.93
C PRO A 396 -14.80 4.88 16.27
N TYR A 397 -13.84 5.75 16.59
CA TYR A 397 -13.89 6.67 17.72
C TYR A 397 -13.59 8.08 17.23
N ARG A 398 -14.40 9.05 17.63
CA ARG A 398 -14.28 10.45 17.21
C ARG A 398 -14.06 11.36 18.40
N TRP A 399 -13.19 12.36 18.21
CA TRP A 399 -12.97 13.43 19.16
C TRP A 399 -12.87 14.77 18.43
N THR A 400 -12.96 15.84 19.17
CA THR A 400 -12.82 17.19 18.62
C THR A 400 -11.51 17.76 19.12
N ALA A 401 -10.63 18.14 18.20
CA ALA A 401 -9.40 18.85 18.50
C ALA A 401 -9.71 20.26 19.07
N ASP A 402 -8.75 20.87 19.74
CA ASP A 402 -8.94 22.17 20.41
C ASP A 402 -9.27 23.32 19.44
N ASP A 403 -8.88 23.18 18.17
CA ASP A 403 -9.24 24.12 17.09
C ASP A 403 -10.59 23.81 16.41
N GLY A 404 -11.36 22.86 16.95
CA GLY A 404 -12.70 22.51 16.50
C GLY A 404 -12.77 21.48 15.37
N VAL A 405 -11.64 20.95 14.91
CA VAL A 405 -11.62 19.90 13.88
C VAL A 405 -12.03 18.57 14.51
N THR A 406 -12.93 17.85 13.84
CA THR A 406 -13.27 16.47 14.22
C THR A 406 -12.23 15.52 13.63
N VAL A 407 -11.63 14.72 14.50
CA VAL A 407 -10.66 13.66 14.17
C VAL A 407 -11.29 12.32 14.48
N GLU A 408 -10.96 11.30 13.71
CA GLU A 408 -11.46 9.93 13.88
C GLU A 408 -10.27 8.96 13.96
N GLY A 409 -10.48 7.79 14.53
CA GLY A 409 -9.56 6.66 14.51
C GLY A 409 -10.30 5.37 14.78
N MET A 410 -9.61 4.24 14.64
CA MET A 410 -10.15 2.94 15.02
C MET A 410 -9.79 2.60 16.45
N LEU A 411 -10.73 2.01 17.17
CA LEU A 411 -10.50 1.30 18.42
C LEU A 411 -10.68 -0.19 18.18
N ILE A 412 -9.62 -0.95 18.37
CA ILE A 412 -9.61 -2.40 18.27
C ILE A 412 -9.57 -2.96 19.69
N TYR A 413 -10.62 -3.68 20.05
CA TYR A 413 -10.77 -4.27 21.38
C TYR A 413 -10.29 -5.71 21.42
N PRO A 414 -9.76 -6.18 22.55
CA PRO A 414 -9.51 -7.59 22.75
C PRO A 414 -10.76 -8.44 22.46
N PRO A 415 -10.62 -9.66 21.91
CA PRO A 415 -11.75 -10.52 21.61
C PRO A 415 -12.75 -10.63 22.76
N GLY A 416 -14.04 -10.42 22.45
CA GLY A 416 -15.13 -10.45 23.43
C GLY A 416 -15.16 -9.31 24.45
N LYS A 417 -14.37 -8.24 24.24
CA LYS A 417 -14.31 -7.07 25.13
C LYS A 417 -14.77 -5.76 24.47
N LEU A 418 -15.52 -5.84 23.38
CA LEU A 418 -16.05 -4.65 22.72
C LEU A 418 -16.80 -3.74 23.72
N GLY A 419 -16.39 -2.48 23.80
CA GLY A 419 -16.96 -1.49 24.74
C GLY A 419 -16.51 -1.61 26.18
N ALA A 420 -15.59 -2.53 26.52
CA ALA A 420 -14.98 -2.60 27.85
C ALA A 420 -14.21 -1.30 28.17
N LYS A 421 -14.02 -1.04 29.47
CA LYS A 421 -13.40 0.16 29.98
C LYS A 421 -12.15 -0.14 30.79
N ASN A 422 -11.36 0.92 31.01
CA ASN A 422 -10.12 0.88 31.80
C ASN A 422 -9.15 -0.20 31.27
N LEU A 423 -8.96 -0.22 29.95
CA LEU A 423 -8.05 -1.17 29.27
C LEU A 423 -6.65 -0.56 29.12
N ARG A 424 -5.61 -1.40 29.26
CA ARG A 424 -4.26 -1.03 28.83
C ARG A 424 -4.29 -0.70 27.35
N MET A 425 -3.66 0.39 26.92
CA MET A 425 -3.81 0.89 25.55
C MET A 425 -2.46 1.05 24.84
N LEU A 426 -2.42 0.53 23.62
CA LEU A 426 -1.41 0.83 22.61
C LEU A 426 -1.99 1.86 21.64
N THR A 427 -1.34 3.02 21.50
CA THR A 427 -1.58 3.93 20.38
C THR A 427 -0.64 3.51 19.26
N LEU A 428 -1.17 2.93 18.19
CA LEU A 428 -0.41 2.48 17.00
C LEU A 428 -0.69 3.46 15.86
N ILE A 429 0.38 4.09 15.35
CA ILE A 429 0.29 5.23 14.43
C ILE A 429 0.72 4.79 13.04
N HIS A 430 -0.16 4.96 12.05
CA HIS A 430 0.12 4.65 10.66
C HIS A 430 1.19 5.56 10.05
N GLY A 431 1.80 5.12 8.94
CA GLY A 431 2.75 5.87 8.13
C GLY A 431 2.10 6.85 7.15
N GLY A 432 2.76 7.16 6.08
CA GLY A 432 2.31 8.13 5.08
C GLY A 432 3.01 9.48 5.17
N PRO A 433 2.37 10.62 5.53
CA PRO A 433 1.13 10.82 6.32
C PRO A 433 -0.20 10.55 5.60
N ALA A 434 -0.19 10.51 4.29
CA ALA A 434 -1.38 10.39 3.47
C ALA A 434 -1.88 8.93 3.34
N ASP A 435 -2.10 8.30 4.48
CA ASP A 435 -2.68 6.97 4.65
C ASP A 435 -3.82 7.03 5.69
N ALA A 436 -4.47 5.92 6.01
CA ALA A 436 -5.47 5.84 7.09
C ALA A 436 -5.77 4.40 7.49
N ASP A 437 -5.94 4.19 8.79
CA ASP A 437 -6.42 2.93 9.37
C ASP A 437 -7.94 2.79 9.26
N GLY A 438 -8.42 1.56 9.22
CA GLY A 438 -9.84 1.30 9.00
C GLY A 438 -10.34 -0.05 9.46
N ASN A 439 -11.53 -0.39 8.96
CA ASN A 439 -12.19 -1.65 9.26
C ASN A 439 -11.70 -2.74 8.29
N HIS A 440 -10.51 -3.27 8.53
CA HIS A 440 -9.92 -4.38 7.77
C HIS A 440 -9.10 -5.27 8.70
N PHE A 441 -8.81 -6.47 8.24
CA PHE A 441 -7.90 -7.39 8.92
C PHE A 441 -6.59 -7.44 8.15
N GLU A 442 -5.53 -7.04 8.82
CA GLU A 442 -4.17 -7.19 8.33
C GLU A 442 -3.35 -8.07 9.27
N ALA A 443 -2.46 -8.85 8.70
CA ALA A 443 -1.61 -9.78 9.42
C ALA A 443 -0.20 -9.74 8.82
N ASP A 444 0.53 -8.67 9.08
CA ASP A 444 1.88 -8.47 8.59
C ASP A 444 2.79 -7.78 9.63
N TRP A 445 4.01 -7.50 9.23
CA TRP A 445 5.01 -6.85 10.08
C TRP A 445 4.68 -5.37 10.37
N TYR A 446 3.92 -4.71 9.49
CA TYR A 446 3.58 -3.29 9.59
C TYR A 446 2.29 -3.08 10.40
N GLN A 447 1.23 -3.80 10.04
CA GLN A 447 -0.10 -3.74 10.65
C GLN A 447 -0.33 -4.92 11.60
N TRP A 448 0.06 -4.77 12.85
CA TRP A 448 -0.03 -5.82 13.88
C TRP A 448 -1.01 -5.50 15.02
N GLY A 449 -1.86 -4.48 14.83
CA GLY A 449 -2.87 -4.07 15.81
C GLY A 449 -3.82 -5.20 16.21
N SER A 450 -4.25 -6.03 15.26
CA SER A 450 -5.11 -7.20 15.52
C SER A 450 -4.44 -8.22 16.45
N LEU A 451 -3.14 -8.46 16.29
CA LEU A 451 -2.38 -9.37 17.17
C LEU A 451 -2.22 -8.78 18.58
N ALA A 452 -1.87 -7.50 18.69
CA ALA A 452 -1.78 -6.81 19.98
C ALA A 452 -3.11 -6.83 20.74
N ALA A 453 -4.24 -6.65 20.03
CA ALA A 453 -5.55 -6.76 20.62
C ALA A 453 -5.84 -8.18 21.12
N THR A 454 -5.43 -9.21 20.40
CA THR A 454 -5.54 -10.62 20.83
C THR A 454 -4.73 -10.87 22.12
N ASP A 455 -3.60 -10.18 22.30
CA ASP A 455 -2.80 -10.22 23.53
C ASP A 455 -3.38 -9.36 24.69
N GLY A 456 -4.57 -8.78 24.46
CA GLY A 456 -5.33 -8.08 25.50
C GLY A 456 -5.07 -6.57 25.57
N TRP A 457 -4.48 -5.95 24.56
CA TRP A 457 -4.37 -4.51 24.42
C TRP A 457 -5.65 -3.92 23.79
N LEU A 458 -6.11 -2.79 24.27
CA LEU A 458 -6.91 -1.90 23.46
C LEU A 458 -5.94 -1.23 22.46
N VAL A 459 -6.18 -1.37 21.17
CA VAL A 459 -5.37 -0.67 20.17
C VAL A 459 -6.15 0.54 19.67
N PHE A 460 -5.50 1.69 19.72
CA PHE A 460 -6.01 2.95 19.18
C PHE A 460 -5.17 3.34 17.97
N GLU A 461 -5.81 3.32 16.81
CA GLU A 461 -5.22 3.70 15.53
C GLU A 461 -5.82 5.02 15.08
N PRO A 462 -5.14 6.16 15.36
CA PRO A 462 -5.67 7.50 15.07
C PRO A 462 -5.46 7.89 13.62
N ASN A 463 -6.52 8.31 12.92
CA ASN A 463 -6.44 8.99 11.62
C ASN A 463 -6.33 10.51 11.87
N TYR A 464 -5.15 10.95 12.19
CA TYR A 464 -4.79 12.34 12.49
C TYR A 464 -4.83 13.21 11.22
N ARG A 465 -4.83 14.57 11.38
CA ARG A 465 -4.67 15.45 10.22
C ARG A 465 -3.43 15.06 9.40
N GLY A 466 -3.58 14.98 8.10
CA GLY A 466 -2.63 14.36 7.17
C GLY A 466 -3.21 13.09 6.53
N SER A 467 -4.05 12.35 7.27
CA SER A 467 -4.66 11.12 6.76
C SER A 467 -5.62 11.37 5.59
N VAL A 468 -5.78 10.35 4.75
CA VAL A 468 -6.71 10.35 3.61
C VAL A 468 -8.12 9.88 4.04
N GLY A 469 -9.12 10.12 3.18
CA GLY A 469 -10.51 9.73 3.47
C GLY A 469 -11.34 10.78 4.22
N TYR A 470 -10.75 11.94 4.57
CA TYR A 470 -11.38 13.01 5.35
C TYR A 470 -11.43 14.36 4.60
N GLY A 471 -11.09 14.39 3.33
CA GLY A 471 -11.08 15.57 2.46
C GLY A 471 -9.73 16.27 2.37
N ASP A 472 -9.52 17.00 1.26
CA ASP A 472 -8.23 17.60 0.92
C ASP A 472 -7.72 18.57 2.01
N GLN A 473 -8.61 19.34 2.64
CA GLN A 473 -8.23 20.26 3.70
C GLN A 473 -7.70 19.55 4.96
N PHE A 474 -8.22 18.35 5.24
CA PHE A 474 -7.75 17.55 6.36
C PHE A 474 -6.34 17.00 6.07
N THR A 475 -6.12 16.49 4.88
CA THR A 475 -4.81 15.99 4.43
C THR A 475 -3.76 17.11 4.39
N LEU A 476 -4.10 18.28 3.83
CA LEU A 476 -3.20 19.46 3.78
C LEU A 476 -3.03 20.16 5.13
N GLY A 477 -3.86 19.81 6.11
CA GLY A 477 -3.95 20.48 7.42
C GLY A 477 -2.66 20.42 8.25
N ILE A 478 -1.70 19.61 7.87
CA ILE A 478 -0.39 19.46 8.54
C ILE A 478 0.68 20.43 8.02
N ILE A 479 0.51 21.01 6.85
CA ILE A 479 1.51 21.91 6.26
C ILE A 479 1.53 23.26 7.00
N PRO A 480 2.69 23.78 7.41
CA PRO A 480 4.04 23.19 7.39
C PRO A 480 4.43 22.48 8.70
N HIS A 481 3.50 21.99 9.48
CA HIS A 481 3.66 21.42 10.82
C HIS A 481 3.50 19.89 10.78
N ILE A 482 4.47 19.24 10.14
CA ILE A 482 4.41 17.83 9.76
C ILE A 482 4.23 16.87 10.97
N VAL A 483 4.73 17.18 12.15
CA VAL A 483 4.57 16.32 13.34
C VAL A 483 3.91 17.04 14.52
N SER A 484 4.09 18.36 14.67
CA SER A 484 3.60 19.06 15.84
C SER A 484 2.08 19.16 15.88
N LYS A 485 1.45 19.41 14.74
CA LYS A 485 -0.01 19.57 14.63
C LYS A 485 -0.75 18.24 14.67
N PRO A 486 -0.42 17.23 13.84
CA PRO A 486 -1.04 15.93 13.94
C PRO A 486 -0.70 15.19 15.24
N GLY A 487 0.49 15.41 15.80
CA GLY A 487 0.83 14.89 17.12
C GLY A 487 -0.07 15.41 18.24
N LYS A 488 -0.53 16.66 18.11
CA LYS A 488 -1.52 17.21 19.03
C LYS A 488 -2.88 16.53 18.89
N ASP A 489 -3.34 16.29 17.67
CA ASP A 489 -4.57 15.54 17.40
C ASP A 489 -4.54 14.17 18.10
N ILE A 490 -3.41 13.45 17.99
CA ILE A 490 -3.23 12.14 18.62
C ILE A 490 -3.30 12.22 20.14
N LEU A 491 -2.57 13.17 20.76
CA LEU A 491 -2.60 13.33 22.21
C LEU A 491 -3.98 13.68 22.74
N GLU A 492 -4.73 14.52 22.03
CA GLU A 492 -6.12 14.87 22.37
C GLU A 492 -7.07 13.68 22.25
N GLY A 493 -6.82 12.77 21.28
CA GLY A 493 -7.52 11.49 21.19
C GLY A 493 -7.24 10.58 22.37
N VAL A 494 -5.98 10.46 22.78
CA VAL A 494 -5.60 9.73 24.00
C VAL A 494 -6.25 10.34 25.24
N ASP A 495 -6.27 11.67 25.36
CA ASP A 495 -6.93 12.38 26.47
C ASP A 495 -8.44 12.11 26.51
N ALA A 496 -9.09 12.11 25.35
CA ALA A 496 -10.51 11.81 25.24
C ALA A 496 -10.82 10.36 25.68
N LEU A 497 -10.01 9.38 25.25
CA LEU A 497 -10.17 7.97 25.63
C LEU A 497 -9.97 7.73 27.13
N VAL A 498 -8.99 8.41 27.75
CA VAL A 498 -8.77 8.38 29.20
C VAL A 498 -9.94 9.04 29.92
N LYS A 499 -10.40 10.22 29.49
CA LYS A 499 -11.55 10.94 30.07
C LYS A 499 -12.84 10.13 30.02
N ASP A 500 -13.08 9.40 28.91
CA ASP A 500 -14.25 8.52 28.76
C ASP A 500 -14.14 7.24 29.59
N GLY A 501 -12.99 7.03 30.25
CA GLY A 501 -12.67 5.85 31.04
C GLY A 501 -12.50 4.57 30.20
N ILE A 502 -12.22 4.71 28.91
CA ILE A 502 -11.96 3.59 27.99
C ILE A 502 -10.52 3.09 28.18
N ALA A 503 -9.55 4.01 28.12
CA ALA A 503 -8.14 3.71 28.33
C ALA A 503 -7.74 3.89 29.81
N ASP A 504 -6.87 3.01 30.30
CA ASP A 504 -6.24 3.10 31.61
C ASP A 504 -5.08 4.12 31.54
N PRO A 505 -5.16 5.28 32.24
CA PRO A 505 -4.12 6.31 32.19
C PRO A 505 -2.74 5.82 32.67
N ASP A 506 -2.72 4.77 33.49
CA ASP A 506 -1.50 4.22 34.06
C ASP A 506 -0.86 3.15 33.15
N ASN A 507 -1.50 2.76 32.05
CA ASN A 507 -1.04 1.70 31.15
C ASN A 507 -1.19 2.10 29.66
N LEU A 508 -0.52 3.20 29.31
CA LEU A 508 -0.45 3.73 27.94
C LEU A 508 0.90 3.41 27.31
N THR A 509 0.89 2.93 26.07
CA THR A 509 2.07 2.73 25.21
C THR A 509 1.82 3.35 23.83
N ILE A 510 2.90 3.57 23.08
CA ILE A 510 2.82 4.23 21.77
C ILE A 510 3.77 3.55 20.79
N GLY A 511 3.40 3.52 19.51
CA GLY A 511 4.27 3.01 18.45
C GLY A 511 3.82 3.42 17.07
N GLY A 512 4.70 3.19 16.10
CA GLY A 512 4.46 3.40 14.69
C GLY A 512 5.70 3.15 13.85
N TYR A 513 5.50 3.05 12.55
CA TYR A 513 6.54 2.82 11.55
C TYR A 513 6.51 3.90 10.48
N SER A 514 7.65 4.19 9.82
CA SER A 514 7.75 5.23 8.80
C SER A 514 7.33 6.59 9.40
N TYR A 515 6.42 7.31 8.79
CA TYR A 515 5.89 8.55 9.38
C TYR A 515 5.25 8.32 10.75
N GLY A 516 4.64 7.14 11.03
CA GLY A 516 4.21 6.76 12.38
C GLY A 516 5.38 6.68 13.37
N GLY A 517 6.57 6.31 12.89
CA GLY A 517 7.82 6.40 13.64
C GLY A 517 8.27 7.84 13.88
N TYR A 518 8.16 8.74 12.88
CA TYR A 518 8.40 10.18 13.05
C TYR A 518 7.54 10.72 14.18
N MET A 519 6.24 10.40 14.10
CA MET A 519 5.26 10.83 15.06
C MET A 519 5.55 10.28 16.47
N THR A 520 5.91 9.01 16.58
CA THR A 520 6.31 8.39 17.85
C THR A 520 7.53 9.09 18.44
N ASN A 521 8.58 9.34 17.63
CA ASN A 521 9.79 10.04 18.04
C ASN A 521 9.49 11.46 18.53
N TRP A 522 8.59 12.16 17.88
CA TRP A 522 8.14 13.49 18.29
C TRP A 522 7.35 13.43 19.61
N LEU A 523 6.35 12.55 19.69
CA LEU A 523 5.42 12.51 20.82
C LEU A 523 6.08 12.14 22.14
N ILE A 524 7.09 11.27 22.15
CA ILE A 524 7.86 10.96 23.36
C ILE A 524 8.71 12.14 23.85
N THR A 525 8.93 13.18 23.02
CA THR A 525 9.54 14.44 23.46
C THR A 525 8.53 15.41 24.06
N GLN A 526 7.21 15.22 23.78
CA GLN A 526 6.14 16.13 24.22
C GLN A 526 5.51 15.69 25.55
N THR A 527 5.56 14.40 25.88
CA THR A 527 4.93 13.85 27.10
C THR A 527 5.67 12.63 27.62
N ASN A 528 5.61 12.41 28.95
CA ASN A 528 6.18 11.24 29.62
C ASN A 528 5.10 10.25 30.09
N ARG A 529 3.86 10.32 29.57
CA ARG A 529 2.75 9.46 29.98
C ARG A 529 2.88 8.01 29.48
N PHE A 530 3.61 7.79 28.40
CA PHE A 530 3.78 6.47 27.82
C PHE A 530 4.84 5.66 28.57
N LYS A 531 4.48 4.43 28.96
CA LYS A 531 5.39 3.51 29.67
C LYS A 531 6.44 2.89 28.77
N ALA A 532 6.12 2.75 27.49
CA ALA A 532 7.01 2.24 26.47
C ALA A 532 6.67 2.87 25.11
N ALA A 533 7.68 2.95 24.25
CA ALA A 533 7.53 3.30 22.84
C ALA A 533 8.19 2.24 21.95
N VAL A 534 7.58 1.96 20.81
CA VAL A 534 8.17 1.21 19.70
C VAL A 534 8.16 2.09 18.46
N THR A 535 9.29 2.25 17.79
CA THR A 535 9.44 3.15 16.64
C THR A 535 10.26 2.49 15.56
N GLY A 536 9.76 2.50 14.34
CA GLY A 536 10.45 1.90 13.20
C GLY A 536 10.63 2.90 12.06
N ALA A 537 11.81 2.86 11.42
CA ALA A 537 12.12 3.68 10.24
C ALA A 537 11.60 5.12 10.39
N GLY A 538 11.79 5.73 11.58
CA GLY A 538 11.27 7.05 11.93
C GLY A 538 12.37 8.11 11.92
N ALA A 539 12.25 9.17 11.11
CA ALA A 539 13.18 10.27 11.15
C ALA A 539 13.09 11.03 12.49
N VAL A 540 14.22 11.55 12.90
CA VAL A 540 14.37 12.46 14.04
C VAL A 540 14.95 13.81 13.62
N GLU A 541 15.54 13.86 12.41
CA GLU A 541 16.14 15.05 11.80
C GLU A 541 15.75 15.13 10.31
N HIS A 542 15.04 16.16 9.91
CA HIS A 542 14.42 16.23 8.58
C HIS A 542 15.36 16.67 7.45
N VAL A 543 16.48 17.36 7.75
CA VAL A 543 17.44 17.74 6.69
C VAL A 543 18.20 16.54 6.17
N ALA A 544 18.63 15.66 7.07
CA ALA A 544 19.28 14.41 6.70
C ALA A 544 18.30 13.47 6.00
N ASN A 545 17.04 13.41 6.47
CA ASN A 545 16.00 12.64 5.81
C ASN A 545 15.80 13.11 4.38
N TRP A 546 15.53 14.41 4.17
CA TRP A 546 15.38 15.00 2.83
C TRP A 546 16.58 14.71 1.90
N GLY A 547 17.80 14.71 2.43
CA GLY A 547 19.02 14.50 1.64
C GLY A 547 19.30 13.04 1.27
N ASN A 548 18.70 12.08 1.96
CA ASN A 548 18.93 10.64 1.78
C ASN A 548 17.69 9.88 1.30
N ASP A 549 16.51 10.48 1.38
CA ASP A 549 15.23 9.92 1.03
C ASP A 549 15.08 9.72 -0.49
N ASP A 550 14.38 8.68 -0.91
CA ASP A 550 13.98 8.47 -2.30
C ASP A 550 12.72 9.27 -2.69
N THR A 551 12.02 9.87 -1.71
CA THR A 551 10.84 10.72 -1.89
C THR A 551 11.11 12.18 -1.49
N THR A 552 12.22 12.73 -1.91
CA THR A 552 12.73 14.06 -1.51
C THR A 552 11.73 15.21 -1.65
N TYR A 553 10.73 15.07 -2.52
CA TYR A 553 9.66 16.06 -2.67
C TYR A 553 8.70 16.08 -1.47
N ASP A 554 8.52 14.97 -0.75
CA ASP A 554 7.56 14.85 0.34
C ASP A 554 7.95 15.75 1.51
N ASP A 555 9.19 15.65 2.01
CA ASP A 555 9.67 16.54 3.07
C ASP A 555 9.56 18.02 2.65
N ALA A 556 9.99 18.35 1.44
CA ALA A 556 9.90 19.72 0.95
C ALA A 556 8.45 20.20 0.82
N TYR A 557 7.52 19.32 0.40
CA TYR A 557 6.10 19.64 0.29
C TYR A 557 5.47 19.89 1.67
N PHE A 558 5.64 18.96 2.60
CA PHE A 558 4.99 19.03 3.91
C PHE A 558 5.64 20.06 4.85
N LEU A 559 6.93 20.35 4.70
CA LEU A 559 7.63 21.40 5.46
C LEU A 559 7.56 22.79 4.80
N GLY A 560 6.91 22.89 3.63
CA GLY A 560 6.62 24.14 2.96
C GLY A 560 7.74 24.69 2.08
N GLY A 561 8.79 23.91 1.79
CA GLY A 561 9.90 24.26 0.91
C GLY A 561 11.18 23.51 1.25
N ARG A 562 12.25 23.81 0.53
CA ARG A 562 13.56 23.14 0.68
C ARG A 562 14.24 23.51 2.01
N PRO A 563 15.17 22.70 2.54
CA PRO A 563 15.79 22.93 3.84
C PRO A 563 16.43 24.33 4.01
N TRP A 564 17.13 24.84 2.99
CA TRP A 564 17.78 26.15 3.05
C TRP A 564 16.82 27.34 2.97
N ASP A 565 15.60 27.12 2.43
CA ASP A 565 14.55 28.14 2.36
C ASP A 565 13.69 28.14 3.62
N MET A 566 13.48 26.95 4.23
CA MET A 566 12.55 26.71 5.34
C MET A 566 13.23 26.11 6.57
N MET A 567 14.49 26.43 6.82
CA MET A 567 15.31 25.89 7.92
C MET A 567 14.58 25.88 9.27
N LYS A 568 13.79 26.92 9.54
CA LYS A 568 13.05 27.01 10.79
C LYS A 568 12.03 25.88 10.93
N ASN A 569 11.30 25.56 9.87
CA ASN A 569 10.28 24.49 9.90
C ASN A 569 10.95 23.12 10.09
N TYR A 570 12.06 22.86 9.37
CA TYR A 570 12.84 21.64 9.52
C TYR A 570 13.34 21.43 10.95
N ASN A 571 13.77 22.48 11.63
CA ASN A 571 14.25 22.39 13.02
C ASN A 571 13.11 22.31 14.02
N ASP A 572 12.03 23.07 13.86
CA ASP A 572 10.92 23.11 14.81
C ASP A 572 10.16 21.79 14.85
N GLU A 573 10.09 21.08 13.72
CA GLU A 573 9.40 19.80 13.59
C GLU A 573 10.31 18.58 13.87
N ALA A 574 11.62 18.78 14.08
CA ALA A 574 12.58 17.70 14.31
C ALA A 574 12.67 17.31 15.80
N ALA A 575 12.43 16.04 16.10
CA ALA A 575 12.45 15.50 17.46
C ALA A 575 13.82 15.63 18.13
N ILE A 576 14.92 15.56 17.36
CA ILE A 576 16.28 15.57 17.89
C ILE A 576 16.58 16.84 18.74
N TRP A 577 16.00 17.98 18.37
CA TRP A 577 16.24 19.23 19.11
C TRP A 577 15.52 19.30 20.46
N GLN A 578 14.65 18.34 20.74
CA GLN A 578 13.90 18.21 21.99
C GLN A 578 14.16 16.89 22.71
N ILE A 579 15.09 16.08 22.21
CA ILE A 579 15.33 14.70 22.65
C ILE A 579 15.70 14.60 24.14
N ASN A 580 16.33 15.65 24.71
CA ASN A 580 16.68 15.73 26.13
C ASN A 580 15.47 15.69 27.10
N LYS A 581 14.25 15.82 26.58
CA LYS A 581 13.01 15.71 27.37
C LYS A 581 12.55 14.26 27.50
N VAL A 582 13.01 13.34 26.65
CA VAL A 582 12.56 11.95 26.61
C VAL A 582 12.93 11.20 27.89
N ARG A 583 11.95 10.45 28.41
CA ARG A 583 12.09 9.52 29.53
C ARG A 583 11.51 8.14 29.24
N THR A 584 10.74 8.03 28.16
CA THR A 584 10.04 6.80 27.73
C THR A 584 11.04 5.77 27.22
N PRO A 585 11.09 4.57 27.81
CA PRO A 585 11.86 3.45 27.25
C PRO A 585 11.45 3.16 25.80
N THR A 586 12.42 3.08 24.89
CA THR A 586 12.14 3.06 23.45
C THR A 586 12.82 1.86 22.75
N HIS A 587 12.04 1.10 22.01
CA HIS A 587 12.54 0.07 21.09
C HIS A 587 12.51 0.63 19.66
N ILE A 588 13.63 0.52 18.96
CA ILE A 588 13.86 1.09 17.62
C ILE A 588 14.10 -0.06 16.64
N VAL A 589 13.54 0.03 15.44
CA VAL A 589 13.76 -0.94 14.36
C VAL A 589 14.02 -0.23 13.03
N GLY A 590 14.77 -0.86 12.12
CA GLY A 590 14.98 -0.32 10.76
C GLY A 590 15.66 -1.32 9.83
N GLY A 591 15.40 -1.21 8.53
CA GLY A 591 16.12 -1.92 7.47
C GLY A 591 17.52 -1.34 7.28
N ALA A 592 18.53 -2.21 7.03
CA ALA A 592 19.91 -1.76 6.83
C ALA A 592 20.07 -0.99 5.49
N ASP A 593 19.27 -1.35 4.50
CA ASP A 593 19.31 -0.80 3.14
C ASP A 593 18.12 0.12 2.85
N ASP A 594 17.50 0.69 3.91
CA ASP A 594 16.40 1.61 3.79
C ASP A 594 16.85 2.93 3.11
N ILE A 595 16.27 3.20 1.94
CA ILE A 595 16.48 4.42 1.15
C ILE A 595 15.32 5.41 1.27
N ARG A 596 14.20 5.03 1.94
CA ARG A 596 13.06 5.89 2.21
C ARG A 596 13.26 6.70 3.48
N VAL A 597 13.64 6.02 4.55
CA VAL A 597 14.01 6.65 5.82
C VAL A 597 15.38 6.10 6.23
N TYR A 598 16.38 6.84 5.85
CA TYR A 598 17.79 6.44 6.01
C TYR A 598 18.09 5.87 7.39
N VAL A 599 18.71 4.70 7.44
CA VAL A 599 19.01 3.96 8.69
C VAL A 599 19.84 4.76 9.70
N GLY A 600 20.53 5.80 9.27
CA GLY A 600 21.24 6.73 10.15
C GLY A 600 20.36 7.46 11.16
N GLU A 601 19.07 7.66 10.85
CA GLU A 601 18.08 8.24 11.75
C GLU A 601 17.85 7.35 12.97
N GLN A 602 17.81 6.02 12.79
CA GLN A 602 17.68 5.05 13.87
C GLN A 602 18.92 5.02 14.75
N TYR A 603 20.12 5.09 14.17
CA TYR A 603 21.36 5.24 14.92
C TYR A 603 21.44 6.55 15.68
N LEU A 604 20.95 7.65 15.10
CA LEU A 604 20.92 8.96 15.75
C LEU A 604 20.02 8.94 16.99
N LEU A 605 18.81 8.37 16.86
CA LEU A 605 17.87 8.24 17.98
C LEU A 605 18.44 7.35 19.09
N GLU A 606 18.95 6.17 18.73
CA GLU A 606 19.59 5.26 19.70
C GLU A 606 20.71 5.95 20.48
N ARG A 607 21.65 6.59 19.76
CA ARG A 607 22.77 7.28 20.36
C ARG A 607 22.33 8.38 21.33
N ALA A 608 21.31 9.15 20.95
CA ALA A 608 20.79 10.23 21.79
C ALA A 608 20.16 9.67 23.08
N LEU A 609 19.28 8.67 22.98
CA LEU A 609 18.62 8.04 24.13
C LEU A 609 19.62 7.32 25.06
N HIS A 610 20.54 6.58 24.48
CA HIS A 610 21.62 5.93 25.24
C HIS A 610 22.47 6.95 26.04
N THR A 611 22.84 8.06 25.41
CA THR A 611 23.60 9.15 26.05
C THR A 611 22.83 9.77 27.22
N LEU A 612 21.50 9.82 27.13
CA LEU A 612 20.61 10.34 28.19
C LEU A 612 20.33 9.31 29.28
N GLY A 613 20.80 8.07 29.12
CA GLY A 613 20.50 6.96 30.07
C GLY A 613 19.05 6.51 30.01
N VAL A 614 18.32 6.79 28.93
CA VAL A 614 16.99 6.25 28.68
C VAL A 614 17.11 4.81 28.20
N PRO A 615 16.36 3.84 28.75
CA PRO A 615 16.39 2.47 28.25
C PRO A 615 16.05 2.43 26.76
N VAL A 616 16.96 1.89 25.95
CA VAL A 616 16.81 1.83 24.50
C VAL A 616 17.30 0.48 23.97
N LYS A 617 16.63 -0.02 22.94
CA LYS A 617 17.01 -1.21 22.18
C LYS A 617 16.86 -0.89 20.70
N LEU A 618 17.87 -1.22 19.90
CA LEU A 618 17.86 -1.05 18.44
C LEU A 618 18.03 -2.41 17.76
N LEU A 619 17.16 -2.74 16.82
CA LEU A 619 17.30 -3.86 15.89
C LEU A 619 17.44 -3.33 14.47
N ILE A 620 18.46 -3.79 13.77
CA ILE A 620 18.69 -3.53 12.36
C ILE A 620 18.54 -4.85 11.59
N PHE A 621 17.76 -4.82 10.51
CA PHE A 621 17.48 -5.98 9.67
C PHE A 621 18.37 -5.94 8.41
N PRO A 622 19.38 -6.82 8.31
CA PRO A 622 20.29 -6.83 7.16
C PRO A 622 19.57 -7.18 5.86
N GLY A 623 19.90 -6.46 4.79
CA GLY A 623 19.32 -6.68 3.47
C GLY A 623 17.91 -6.14 3.26
N GLU A 624 17.23 -5.70 4.30
CA GLU A 624 15.89 -5.11 4.21
C GLU A 624 15.97 -3.62 3.85
N GLY A 625 15.04 -3.18 3.00
CA GLY A 625 14.78 -1.79 2.70
C GLY A 625 13.82 -1.15 3.71
N HIS A 626 12.99 -0.25 3.20
CA HIS A 626 11.92 0.36 4.00
C HIS A 626 10.85 -0.66 4.39
N GLU A 627 10.51 -1.54 3.47
CA GLU A 627 9.65 -2.68 3.71
C GLU A 627 10.48 -3.84 4.27
N LEU A 628 9.94 -4.56 5.27
CA LEU A 628 10.55 -5.78 5.81
C LEU A 628 9.94 -7.01 5.12
N ASP A 629 10.03 -7.05 3.80
CA ASP A 629 9.29 -7.96 2.92
C ASP A 629 10.16 -9.01 2.21
N LYS A 630 11.48 -8.97 2.39
CA LYS A 630 12.38 -9.94 1.75
C LYS A 630 12.46 -11.24 2.55
N ASN A 631 12.54 -11.12 3.87
CA ASN A 631 12.68 -12.27 4.78
C ASN A 631 11.57 -12.25 5.85
N PRO A 632 10.62 -13.20 5.83
CA PRO A 632 9.50 -13.22 6.77
C PRO A 632 9.92 -13.32 8.25
N TRP A 633 11.09 -13.86 8.53
CA TRP A 633 11.63 -13.87 9.88
C TRP A 633 11.86 -12.47 10.43
N HIS A 634 12.22 -11.50 9.58
CA HIS A 634 12.49 -10.13 10.00
C HIS A 634 11.21 -9.47 10.53
N GLY A 635 10.14 -9.54 9.78
CA GLY A 635 8.82 -9.04 10.21
C GLY A 635 8.34 -9.71 11.48
N LYS A 636 8.43 -11.03 11.55
CA LYS A 636 8.03 -11.81 12.74
C LYS A 636 8.89 -11.49 13.98
N ILE A 637 10.20 -11.32 13.83
CA ILE A 637 11.09 -10.91 14.91
C ILE A 637 10.75 -9.49 15.37
N LYS A 638 10.52 -8.56 14.43
CA LYS A 638 10.11 -7.19 14.73
C LYS A 638 8.89 -7.19 15.65
N VAL A 639 7.78 -7.76 15.20
CA VAL A 639 6.50 -7.73 15.94
C VAL A 639 6.62 -8.45 17.28
N ARG A 640 7.29 -9.60 17.32
CA ARG A 640 7.56 -10.33 18.58
C ARG A 640 8.30 -9.47 19.61
N GLU A 641 9.32 -8.75 19.17
CA GLU A 641 10.15 -7.96 20.08
C GLU A 641 9.47 -6.63 20.47
N GLU A 642 8.62 -6.07 19.60
CA GLU A 642 7.77 -4.92 19.92
C GLU A 642 6.71 -5.29 20.95
N LEU A 643 5.98 -6.39 20.79
CA LEU A 643 5.02 -6.90 21.78
C LEU A 643 5.67 -7.15 23.15
N LYS A 644 6.84 -7.78 23.19
CA LYS A 644 7.60 -7.97 24.43
C LYS A 644 7.99 -6.65 25.08
N TRP A 645 8.38 -5.65 24.27
CA TRP A 645 8.83 -4.35 24.78
C TRP A 645 7.71 -3.55 25.39
N ILE A 646 6.54 -3.50 24.77
CA ILE A 646 5.40 -2.79 25.33
C ILE A 646 4.88 -3.43 26.63
N ASP A 647 5.00 -4.77 26.76
CA ASP A 647 4.66 -5.48 28.00
C ASP A 647 5.67 -5.24 29.14
N ARG A 648 6.94 -5.22 28.84
CA ARG A 648 8.04 -5.12 29.81
C ARG A 648 9.22 -4.35 29.23
N PRO A 649 9.21 -3.02 29.28
CA PRO A 649 10.27 -2.20 28.71
C PRO A 649 11.54 -2.29 29.57
N THR A 650 12.34 -3.31 29.35
CA THR A 650 13.63 -3.47 30.02
C THR A 650 14.74 -3.48 29.00
N ALA A 651 15.72 -2.57 29.15
CA ALA A 651 16.97 -2.69 28.43
C ALA A 651 17.60 -4.05 28.82
N LEU A 652 17.82 -4.92 27.84
CA LEU A 652 18.68 -6.08 28.05
C LEU A 652 20.10 -5.55 28.20
N HIS A 653 20.70 -5.76 29.37
CA HIS A 653 22.11 -5.51 29.61
C HIS A 653 22.97 -6.57 28.91
#